data_760a806aa584a438a3b336167c9393b1
#
_entry.id   760a806aa584a438a3b336167c9393b1
#
_cell.length_a   1.000
_cell.length_b   1.000
_cell.length_c   1.000
_cell.angle_alpha   90.00
_cell.angle_beta   90.00
_cell.angle_gamma   90.00
#
_symmetry.space_group_name_H-M   'P 1'
#
loop_
_entity.id
_entity.type
_entity.pdbx_description
1 polymer ?
#
loop_
_entity_poly.entity_id
_entity_poly.type
_entity_poly.pdbx_seq_one_letter_code
_entity_poly.pdbx_strand_id
1 'polypeptide(L)'
;MNLRRAIAALLALLAPLFSLAQLNTTRVMEIGRNALYFEDYVLSIQYFNKVIDSKPYLHEPYFFRGLAKFYLDDFVGAEEDLTSAIERNPYVARSYQLRGLCRAHLDSLALAEQDIRIGIRYDMQNVNMWQNLAAVAMQAGDWPKAAGVVDSLLLFAPRNSTAYVMRAQVAMNIQDTVTALEMANKAVLYDKYSADVYDARSMVYYAMAAYEEAEADLNKSIELMPGRSGSYANRGLVRYFREDLRGALADFDMAVHIDSTVLSTRYNRGLLLMEFGENNKAIEDFDMVLGVDPDNTLARFNRALLRSAVGDYKGAINDFSLVIDAYPNFEQAYSCRADARRKYGDASGARADEDWLFKRRQEIYMNGVASVQNEYSADDDVARKRSEENVRNYNRMIVPTDVNAKQYTTEARGKVQNKSVYVELEPLFVLTYYKDENSVGNVRGYNAIVEKYNAKRVGLRQLLLTNRERALSGSEVERHFAHVDEVSKGITDGDDDALIRLERAMDYYLVQDVEAAMVDVDKAVSLLGDNWVSYFMRAFIRYKQLEINRLNAIDEMQGMMPKQNSYLPDLDYRLVKSDLDRVIELQPSFAEAYYNRANVSSKLNDFKSAIVDYTTAISLNDRFAEAYYNRGLAKIYTGNTEGGVADLSKAGELGMYQAYSVIRRFR
;
A
#
# COMPACT_ATOMS: atom_id res chain seq x y z
N MET A 1 38.21 -2.46 -59.24
CA MET A 1 38.47 -1.88 -57.90
C MET A 1 37.49 -2.55 -56.94
N ASN A 2 38.01 -3.28 -55.97
CA ASN A 2 37.40 -4.44 -55.32
C ASN A 2 36.12 -4.15 -54.51
N LEU A 3 35.08 -4.94 -54.75
CA LEU A 3 33.85 -5.00 -53.99
C LEU A 3 34.09 -4.95 -52.44
N ARG A 4 35.17 -5.57 -51.97
CA ARG A 4 35.62 -5.50 -50.57
C ARG A 4 35.99 -4.09 -50.10
N ARG A 5 36.56 -3.24 -50.96
CA ARG A 5 36.87 -1.84 -50.63
C ARG A 5 35.63 -0.96 -50.65
N ALA A 6 34.67 -1.25 -51.53
CA ALA A 6 33.37 -0.55 -51.55
C ALA A 6 32.55 -0.90 -50.33
N ILE A 7 32.53 -2.16 -49.90
CA ILE A 7 31.83 -2.61 -48.65
C ILE A 7 32.52 -2.01 -47.42
N ALA A 8 33.86 -1.97 -47.36
CA ALA A 8 34.57 -1.35 -46.24
C ALA A 8 34.37 0.18 -46.20
N ALA A 9 34.27 0.86 -47.32
CA ALA A 9 33.92 2.28 -47.38
C ALA A 9 32.47 2.56 -46.98
N LEU A 10 31.55 1.68 -47.37
CA LEU A 10 30.13 1.77 -46.95
C LEU A 10 29.97 1.53 -45.47
N LEU A 11 30.67 0.55 -44.88
CA LEU A 11 30.70 0.29 -43.42
C LEU A 11 31.38 1.44 -42.66
N ALA A 12 32.41 2.05 -43.18
CA ALA A 12 33.06 3.22 -42.59
C ALA A 12 32.19 4.50 -42.67
N LEU A 13 31.34 4.62 -43.69
CA LEU A 13 30.36 5.71 -43.83
C LEU A 13 29.10 5.48 -42.91
N LEU A 14 28.76 4.23 -42.60
CA LEU A 14 27.67 3.89 -41.71
C LEU A 14 28.07 3.90 -40.22
N ALA A 15 29.38 3.72 -39.94
CA ALA A 15 29.89 3.73 -38.54
C ALA A 15 29.56 5.03 -37.75
N PRO A 16 29.64 6.24 -38.31
CA PRO A 16 29.26 7.45 -37.60
C PRO A 16 27.73 7.59 -37.38
N LEU A 17 26.90 6.92 -38.19
CA LEU A 17 25.44 6.91 -37.97
C LEU A 17 25.01 6.08 -36.77
N PHE A 18 25.79 5.07 -36.39
CA PHE A 18 25.57 4.30 -35.15
C PHE A 18 26.14 5.01 -33.90
N SER A 19 27.03 5.98 -34.02
CA SER A 19 27.61 6.71 -32.89
C SER A 19 26.77 7.90 -32.41
N LEU A 20 25.75 8.32 -33.17
CA LEU A 20 24.91 9.48 -32.83
C LEU A 20 23.74 9.17 -31.87
N ALA A 21 23.55 7.91 -31.48
CA ALA A 21 22.46 7.49 -30.58
C ALA A 21 22.95 7.06 -29.20
N GLN A 22 24.19 7.38 -28.80
CA GLN A 22 24.60 7.11 -27.43
C GLN A 22 23.87 8.04 -26.45
N LEU A 23 23.05 7.44 -25.61
CA LEU A 23 22.36 8.14 -24.52
C LEU A 23 23.39 8.92 -23.68
N ASN A 24 23.25 10.23 -23.60
CA ASN A 24 24.09 11.02 -22.69
C ASN A 24 23.68 10.73 -21.24
N THR A 25 24.26 9.66 -20.69
CA THR A 25 23.95 9.17 -19.35
C THR A 25 24.17 10.21 -18.26
N THR A 26 25.16 11.10 -18.41
CA THR A 26 25.42 12.18 -17.45
C THR A 26 24.24 13.16 -17.41
N ARG A 27 23.74 13.59 -18.57
CA ARG A 27 22.58 14.47 -18.66
C ARG A 27 21.31 13.78 -18.14
N VAL A 28 21.13 12.50 -18.42
CA VAL A 28 19.98 11.73 -17.93
C VAL A 28 20.02 11.58 -16.41
N MET A 29 21.22 11.35 -15.83
CA MET A 29 21.43 11.36 -14.38
C MET A 29 21.07 12.70 -13.73
N GLU A 30 21.48 13.82 -14.35
CA GLU A 30 21.16 15.16 -13.88
C GLU A 30 19.64 15.41 -13.89
N ILE A 31 18.94 15.04 -14.97
CA ILE A 31 17.47 15.15 -15.06
C ILE A 31 16.81 14.30 -13.98
N GLY A 32 17.28 13.06 -13.78
CA GLY A 32 16.76 12.19 -12.72
C GLY A 32 16.97 12.78 -11.32
N ARG A 33 18.14 13.36 -11.04
CA ARG A 33 18.40 14.05 -9.76
C ARG A 33 17.57 15.31 -9.58
N ASN A 34 17.35 16.08 -10.64
CA ASN A 34 16.46 17.24 -10.60
C ASN A 34 15.01 16.81 -10.32
N ALA A 35 14.50 15.77 -10.99
CA ALA A 35 13.18 15.22 -10.69
C ALA A 35 13.08 14.79 -9.22
N LEU A 36 14.12 14.12 -8.69
CA LEU A 36 14.19 13.74 -7.27
C LEU A 36 14.17 14.97 -6.34
N TYR A 37 14.92 16.02 -6.67
CA TYR A 37 14.95 17.27 -5.90
C TYR A 37 13.58 17.96 -5.86
N PHE A 38 12.85 17.93 -6.98
CA PHE A 38 11.47 18.45 -7.06
C PHE A 38 10.42 17.45 -6.58
N GLU A 39 10.83 16.38 -5.89
CA GLU A 39 9.97 15.35 -5.32
C GLU A 39 9.13 14.57 -6.35
N ASP A 40 9.48 14.62 -7.64
CA ASP A 40 8.90 13.77 -8.65
C ASP A 40 9.66 12.42 -8.68
N TYR A 41 9.42 11.62 -7.63
CA TYR A 41 10.13 10.37 -7.39
C TYR A 41 9.91 9.35 -8.51
N VAL A 42 8.72 9.31 -9.07
CA VAL A 42 8.35 8.40 -10.15
C VAL A 42 9.11 8.72 -11.44
N LEU A 43 9.13 10.00 -11.81
CA LEU A 43 9.88 10.44 -12.98
C LEU A 43 11.38 10.19 -12.79
N SER A 44 11.90 10.42 -11.59
CA SER A 44 13.31 10.17 -11.28
C SER A 44 13.68 8.69 -11.46
N ILE A 45 12.83 7.75 -11.02
CA ILE A 45 13.01 6.30 -11.21
C ILE A 45 13.12 5.96 -12.70
N GLN A 46 12.29 6.56 -13.56
CA GLN A 46 12.35 6.31 -15.00
C GLN A 46 13.69 6.73 -15.62
N TYR A 47 14.21 7.89 -15.21
CA TYR A 47 15.50 8.36 -15.71
C TYR A 47 16.65 7.48 -15.20
N PHE A 48 16.62 7.05 -13.92
CA PHE A 48 17.64 6.14 -13.40
C PHE A 48 17.57 4.77 -14.07
N ASN A 49 16.38 4.24 -14.39
CA ASN A 49 16.24 3.02 -15.17
C ASN A 49 16.96 3.12 -16.53
N LYS A 50 16.77 4.23 -17.25
CA LYS A 50 17.48 4.44 -18.55
C LYS A 50 18.99 4.45 -18.39
N VAL A 51 19.51 4.99 -17.28
CA VAL A 51 20.95 4.97 -17.01
C VAL A 51 21.42 3.55 -16.67
N ILE A 52 20.67 2.83 -15.83
CA ILE A 52 20.96 1.43 -15.46
C ILE A 52 20.96 0.52 -16.70
N ASP A 53 19.95 0.64 -17.57
CA ASP A 53 19.85 -0.12 -18.81
C ASP A 53 21.08 0.14 -19.73
N SER A 54 21.60 1.37 -19.74
CA SER A 54 22.76 1.75 -20.56
C SER A 54 24.11 1.44 -19.91
N LYS A 55 24.22 1.62 -18.58
CA LYS A 55 25.45 1.47 -17.80
C LYS A 55 25.21 0.77 -16.47
N PRO A 56 24.94 -0.53 -16.45
CA PRO A 56 24.55 -1.28 -15.25
C PRO A 56 25.67 -1.42 -14.20
N TYR A 57 26.90 -1.04 -14.54
CA TYR A 57 28.06 -1.09 -13.64
C TYR A 57 28.19 0.15 -12.72
N LEU A 58 27.45 1.23 -12.98
CA LEU A 58 27.48 2.43 -12.16
C LEU A 58 26.67 2.21 -10.87
N HIS A 59 27.20 2.63 -9.73
CA HIS A 59 26.51 2.53 -8.44
C HIS A 59 25.50 3.66 -8.20
N GLU A 60 25.78 4.86 -8.72
CA GLU A 60 24.99 6.07 -8.48
C GLU A 60 23.51 5.95 -8.88
N PRO A 61 23.15 5.43 -10.07
CA PRO A 61 21.75 5.37 -10.46
C PRO A 61 20.95 4.40 -9.58
N TYR A 62 21.55 3.33 -9.08
CA TYR A 62 20.91 2.44 -8.10
C TYR A 62 20.71 3.15 -6.76
N PHE A 63 21.72 3.89 -6.29
CA PHE A 63 21.59 4.68 -5.06
C PHE A 63 20.43 5.69 -5.13
N PHE A 64 20.36 6.47 -6.21
CA PHE A 64 19.31 7.49 -6.36
C PHE A 64 17.94 6.88 -6.64
N ARG A 65 17.86 5.73 -7.33
CA ARG A 65 16.60 5.00 -7.50
C ARG A 65 16.11 4.42 -6.17
N GLY A 66 17.01 3.85 -5.38
CA GLY A 66 16.72 3.41 -4.02
C GLY A 66 16.24 4.55 -3.12
N LEU A 67 16.85 5.75 -3.23
CA LEU A 67 16.40 6.93 -2.51
C LEU A 67 15.00 7.39 -2.94
N ALA A 68 14.70 7.35 -4.24
CA ALA A 68 13.37 7.67 -4.75
C ALA A 68 12.30 6.68 -4.23
N LYS A 69 12.62 5.38 -4.24
CA LYS A 69 11.75 4.33 -3.68
C LYS A 69 11.57 4.49 -2.17
N PHE A 70 12.62 4.85 -1.44
CA PHE A 70 12.53 5.14 -0.01
C PHE A 70 11.51 6.25 0.28
N TYR A 71 11.51 7.33 -0.50
CA TYR A 71 10.50 8.39 -0.36
C TYR A 71 9.08 7.98 -0.78
N LEU A 72 8.95 6.91 -1.56
CA LEU A 72 7.67 6.30 -1.92
C LEU A 72 7.23 5.22 -0.92
N ASP A 73 7.94 5.04 0.19
CA ASP A 73 7.76 4.01 1.21
C ASP A 73 7.96 2.56 0.68
N ASP A 74 8.57 2.41 -0.50
CA ASP A 74 8.99 1.11 -1.06
C ASP A 74 10.37 0.73 -0.49
N PHE A 75 10.39 0.32 0.77
CA PHE A 75 11.66 0.01 1.43
C PHE A 75 12.27 -1.31 0.99
N VAL A 76 11.45 -2.28 0.54
CA VAL A 76 11.94 -3.55 -0.03
C VAL A 76 12.69 -3.27 -1.33
N GLY A 77 12.07 -2.58 -2.27
CA GLY A 77 12.73 -2.21 -3.52
C GLY A 77 13.90 -1.23 -3.34
N ALA A 78 13.83 -0.37 -2.31
CA ALA A 78 14.95 0.51 -1.97
C ALA A 78 16.14 -0.29 -1.41
N GLU A 79 15.93 -1.29 -0.54
CA GLU A 79 16.99 -2.16 -0.02
C GLU A 79 17.69 -2.94 -1.13
N GLU A 80 16.94 -3.49 -2.12
CA GLU A 80 17.50 -4.18 -3.28
C GLU A 80 18.40 -3.26 -4.11
N ASP A 81 17.94 -2.05 -4.41
CA ASP A 81 18.71 -1.07 -5.16
C ASP A 81 19.97 -0.63 -4.42
N LEU A 82 19.87 -0.39 -3.11
CA LEU A 82 21.01 0.00 -2.29
C LEU A 82 22.02 -1.15 -2.13
N THR A 83 21.56 -2.39 -2.08
CA THR A 83 22.43 -3.57 -2.14
C THR A 83 23.18 -3.60 -3.45
N SER A 84 22.50 -3.40 -4.58
CA SER A 84 23.09 -3.29 -5.90
C SER A 84 24.11 -2.13 -6.00
N ALA A 85 23.84 -1.00 -5.35
CA ALA A 85 24.76 0.14 -5.28
C ALA A 85 26.02 -0.19 -4.47
N ILE A 86 25.87 -0.86 -3.33
CA ILE A 86 26.99 -1.27 -2.45
C ILE A 86 27.88 -2.32 -3.13
N GLU A 87 27.30 -3.30 -3.83
CA GLU A 87 28.06 -4.30 -4.58
C GLU A 87 28.97 -3.66 -5.65
N ARG A 88 28.52 -2.57 -6.26
CA ARG A 88 29.29 -1.84 -7.29
C ARG A 88 30.31 -0.88 -6.70
N ASN A 89 30.01 -0.28 -5.57
CA ASN A 89 30.93 0.59 -4.83
C ASN A 89 30.70 0.46 -3.30
N PRO A 90 31.49 -0.38 -2.62
CA PRO A 90 31.33 -0.64 -1.19
C PRO A 90 31.87 0.48 -0.27
N TYR A 91 32.43 1.55 -0.83
CA TYR A 91 33.05 2.63 -0.03
C TYR A 91 32.14 3.84 0.17
N VAL A 92 30.90 3.77 -0.29
CA VAL A 92 29.92 4.89 -0.19
C VAL A 92 29.13 4.79 1.10
N ALA A 93 29.53 5.53 2.12
CA ALA A 93 28.90 5.54 3.45
C ALA A 93 27.39 5.77 3.41
N ARG A 94 26.91 6.67 2.53
CA ARG A 94 25.50 7.00 2.38
C ARG A 94 24.63 5.82 1.92
N SER A 95 25.19 4.88 1.14
CA SER A 95 24.47 3.70 0.69
C SER A 95 24.14 2.77 1.86
N TYR A 96 25.07 2.58 2.76
CA TYR A 96 24.85 1.82 4.00
C TYR A 96 23.87 2.53 4.94
N GLN A 97 24.02 3.85 5.11
CA GLN A 97 23.08 4.64 5.91
C GLN A 97 21.64 4.44 5.43
N LEU A 98 21.41 4.63 4.15
CA LEU A 98 20.05 4.57 3.60
C LEU A 98 19.50 3.13 3.62
N ARG A 99 20.35 2.10 3.34
CA ARG A 99 19.94 0.70 3.45
C ARG A 99 19.63 0.32 4.89
N GLY A 100 20.42 0.81 5.85
CA GLY A 100 20.14 0.65 7.27
C GLY A 100 18.79 1.27 7.66
N LEU A 101 18.45 2.44 7.15
CA LEU A 101 17.12 3.05 7.36
C LEU A 101 15.99 2.21 6.73
N CYS A 102 16.17 1.69 5.50
CA CYS A 102 15.20 0.76 4.90
C CYS A 102 14.96 -0.45 5.79
N ARG A 103 16.04 -1.08 6.29
CA ARG A 103 16.01 -2.24 7.19
C ARG A 103 15.34 -1.94 8.52
N ALA A 104 15.58 -0.76 9.10
CA ALA A 104 14.90 -0.32 10.31
C ALA A 104 13.38 -0.19 10.08
N HIS A 105 12.99 0.34 8.95
CA HIS A 105 11.59 0.40 8.55
C HIS A 105 10.96 -0.98 8.27
N LEU A 106 11.74 -1.97 7.88
CA LEU A 106 11.33 -3.37 7.69
C LEU A 106 11.49 -4.21 8.97
N ASP A 107 11.65 -3.57 10.13
CA ASP A 107 11.86 -4.17 11.45
C ASP A 107 13.09 -5.10 11.56
N SER A 108 13.99 -5.03 10.59
CA SER A 108 15.26 -5.77 10.58
C SER A 108 16.37 -5.02 11.32
N LEU A 109 16.14 -4.73 12.60
CA LEU A 109 16.93 -3.79 13.40
C LEU A 109 18.40 -4.19 13.54
N ALA A 110 18.70 -5.49 13.66
CA ALA A 110 20.08 -5.98 13.75
C ALA A 110 20.88 -5.72 12.46
N LEU A 111 20.28 -5.91 11.31
CA LEU A 111 20.90 -5.62 10.01
C LEU A 111 21.00 -4.11 9.76
N ALA A 112 20.02 -3.33 10.23
CA ALA A 112 20.06 -1.88 10.19
C ALA A 112 21.24 -1.32 10.99
N GLU A 113 21.43 -1.79 12.22
CA GLU A 113 22.57 -1.43 13.07
C GLU A 113 23.90 -1.76 12.39
N GLN A 114 24.02 -2.96 11.82
CA GLN A 114 25.24 -3.39 11.12
C GLN A 114 25.60 -2.44 9.98
N ASP A 115 24.63 -2.12 9.11
CA ASP A 115 24.84 -1.22 7.98
C ASP A 115 25.26 0.18 8.45
N ILE A 116 24.53 0.78 9.39
CA ILE A 116 24.83 2.13 9.87
C ILE A 116 26.23 2.17 10.51
N ARG A 117 26.62 1.13 11.25
CA ARG A 117 27.99 1.02 11.79
C ARG A 117 29.07 0.94 10.71
N ILE A 118 28.79 0.24 9.59
CA ILE A 118 29.70 0.23 8.43
C ILE A 118 29.78 1.64 7.84
N GLY A 119 28.65 2.33 7.67
CA GLY A 119 28.61 3.71 7.17
C GLY A 119 29.45 4.65 8.07
N ILE A 120 29.30 4.55 9.38
CA ILE A 120 30.09 5.33 10.37
C ILE A 120 31.60 5.08 10.24
N ARG A 121 32.05 3.86 9.91
CA ARG A 121 33.48 3.57 9.69
C ARG A 121 34.06 4.33 8.50
N TYR A 122 33.23 4.57 7.46
CA TYR A 122 33.64 5.34 6.28
C TYR A 122 33.48 6.85 6.46
N ASP A 123 32.54 7.30 7.30
CA ASP A 123 32.29 8.72 7.61
C ASP A 123 31.95 8.89 9.09
N MET A 124 33.00 8.88 9.93
CA MET A 124 32.89 8.92 11.40
C MET A 124 32.29 10.22 11.95
N GLN A 125 32.44 11.32 11.22
CA GLN A 125 31.96 12.65 11.64
C GLN A 125 30.52 12.94 11.20
N ASN A 126 29.85 12.00 10.55
CA ASN A 126 28.49 12.19 10.09
C ASN A 126 27.47 12.07 11.25
N VAL A 127 27.07 13.22 11.76
CA VAL A 127 26.12 13.33 12.87
C VAL A 127 24.83 12.53 12.61
N ASN A 128 24.30 12.59 11.38
CA ASN A 128 23.04 11.92 11.04
C ASN A 128 23.15 10.38 11.15
N MET A 129 24.32 9.81 10.84
CA MET A 129 24.50 8.35 10.98
C MET A 129 24.49 7.92 12.44
N TRP A 130 25.10 8.70 13.33
CA TRP A 130 25.05 8.44 14.76
C TRP A 130 23.66 8.60 15.34
N GLN A 131 22.90 9.63 14.88
CA GLN A 131 21.50 9.79 15.25
C GLN A 131 20.65 8.61 14.78
N ASN A 132 20.84 8.16 13.53
CA ASN A 132 20.15 6.99 13.00
C ASN A 132 20.50 5.71 13.80
N LEU A 133 21.77 5.54 14.19
CA LEU A 133 22.20 4.41 15.02
C LEU A 133 21.52 4.43 16.39
N ALA A 134 21.44 5.61 17.00
CA ALA A 134 20.74 5.79 18.27
C ALA A 134 19.23 5.50 18.11
N ALA A 135 18.61 6.00 17.05
CA ALA A 135 17.19 5.74 16.76
C ALA A 135 16.88 4.25 16.57
N VAL A 136 17.75 3.52 15.86
CA VAL A 136 17.62 2.05 15.71
C VAL A 136 17.76 1.34 17.07
N ALA A 137 18.69 1.76 17.91
CA ALA A 137 18.83 1.19 19.26
C ALA A 137 17.61 1.50 20.15
N MET A 138 17.03 2.70 20.04
CA MET A 138 15.80 3.09 20.73
C MET A 138 14.60 2.27 20.24
N GLN A 139 14.48 2.06 18.94
CA GLN A 139 13.43 1.23 18.34
C GLN A 139 13.53 -0.23 18.80
N ALA A 140 14.77 -0.74 18.99
CA ALA A 140 15.02 -2.07 19.53
C ALA A 140 14.75 -2.18 21.05
N GLY A 141 14.44 -1.08 21.74
CA GLY A 141 14.30 -1.03 23.19
C GLY A 141 15.61 -1.17 23.96
N ASP A 142 16.77 -1.12 23.28
CA ASP A 142 18.09 -1.23 23.91
C ASP A 142 18.55 0.16 24.40
N TRP A 143 17.93 0.60 25.49
CA TRP A 143 18.15 1.93 26.08
C TRP A 143 19.60 2.18 26.51
N PRO A 144 20.31 1.21 27.13
CA PRO A 144 21.74 1.37 27.46
C PRO A 144 22.62 1.60 26.23
N LYS A 145 22.37 0.86 25.15
CA LYS A 145 23.09 1.04 23.89
C LYS A 145 22.77 2.40 23.25
N ALA A 146 21.49 2.77 23.20
CA ALA A 146 21.08 4.08 22.71
C ALA A 146 21.77 5.22 23.45
N ALA A 147 21.82 5.17 24.79
CA ALA A 147 22.55 6.13 25.61
C ALA A 147 24.03 6.22 25.21
N GLY A 148 24.74 5.09 25.13
CA GLY A 148 26.14 5.05 24.77
C GLY A 148 26.44 5.60 23.37
N VAL A 149 25.53 5.36 22.40
CA VAL A 149 25.65 5.91 21.05
C VAL A 149 25.48 7.43 21.06
N VAL A 150 24.46 7.94 21.78
CA VAL A 150 24.23 9.40 21.89
C VAL A 150 25.36 10.07 22.66
N ASP A 151 25.84 9.48 23.74
CA ASP A 151 26.98 10.01 24.51
C ASP A 151 28.23 10.08 23.62
N SER A 152 28.47 9.08 22.75
CA SER A 152 29.54 9.09 21.75
C SER A 152 29.40 10.21 20.73
N LEU A 153 28.18 10.47 20.27
CA LEU A 153 27.86 11.58 19.36
C LEU A 153 28.18 12.93 20.03
N LEU A 154 27.83 13.10 21.32
CA LEU A 154 28.05 14.34 22.06
C LEU A 154 29.53 14.63 22.34
N LEU A 155 30.43 13.62 22.27
CA LEU A 155 31.87 13.84 22.38
C LEU A 155 32.43 14.71 21.25
N PHE A 156 31.97 14.53 20.02
CA PHE A 156 32.45 15.32 18.88
C PHE A 156 31.47 16.39 18.42
N ALA A 157 30.20 16.28 18.79
CA ALA A 157 29.16 17.27 18.51
C ALA A 157 28.48 17.80 19.77
N PRO A 158 29.23 18.47 20.71
CA PRO A 158 28.75 18.81 22.06
C PRO A 158 27.65 19.87 22.09
N ARG A 159 27.30 20.47 20.97
CA ARG A 159 26.21 21.47 20.86
C ARG A 159 25.04 20.96 20.01
N ASN A 160 24.98 19.67 19.71
CA ASN A 160 23.89 19.11 18.92
C ASN A 160 22.62 18.98 19.79
N SER A 161 21.65 19.87 19.59
CA SER A 161 20.37 19.89 20.33
C SER A 161 19.56 18.62 20.16
N THR A 162 19.51 18.04 18.95
CA THR A 162 18.82 16.78 18.67
C THR A 162 19.40 15.61 19.46
N ALA A 163 20.73 15.53 19.62
CA ALA A 163 21.35 14.50 20.44
C ALA A 163 20.93 14.62 21.91
N TYR A 164 20.83 15.83 22.44
CA TYR A 164 20.31 16.05 23.80
C TYR A 164 18.83 15.68 23.92
N VAL A 165 17.99 15.95 22.91
CA VAL A 165 16.60 15.49 22.87
C VAL A 165 16.56 13.95 22.90
N MET A 166 17.34 13.27 22.07
CA MET A 166 17.40 11.81 22.06
C MET A 166 17.87 11.26 23.42
N ARG A 167 18.86 11.91 24.05
CA ARG A 167 19.36 11.50 25.38
C ARG A 167 18.30 11.67 26.47
N ALA A 168 17.52 12.77 26.40
CA ALA A 168 16.36 12.98 27.28
C ALA A 168 15.29 11.91 27.08
N GLN A 169 14.96 11.54 25.83
CA GLN A 169 14.01 10.46 25.54
C GLN A 169 14.49 9.10 26.08
N VAL A 170 15.78 8.79 25.93
CA VAL A 170 16.36 7.57 26.52
C VAL A 170 16.21 7.59 28.04
N ALA A 171 16.55 8.71 28.70
CA ALA A 171 16.41 8.85 30.15
C ALA A 171 14.95 8.70 30.61
N MET A 172 13.99 9.24 29.86
CA MET A 172 12.56 9.07 30.14
C MET A 172 12.14 7.60 30.11
N ASN A 173 12.61 6.84 29.13
CA ASN A 173 12.23 5.42 28.99
C ASN A 173 12.81 4.53 30.09
N ILE A 174 13.94 4.92 30.70
CA ILE A 174 14.48 4.25 31.90
C ILE A 174 14.02 4.89 33.22
N GLN A 175 13.01 5.77 33.13
CA GLN A 175 12.38 6.47 34.28
C GLN A 175 13.34 7.39 35.08
N ASP A 176 14.44 7.83 34.48
CA ASP A 176 15.37 8.82 35.05
C ASP A 176 14.96 10.24 34.63
N THR A 177 13.94 10.76 35.30
CA THR A 177 13.37 12.09 35.00
C THR A 177 14.34 13.23 35.29
N VAL A 178 15.30 13.04 36.22
CA VAL A 178 16.31 14.06 36.57
C VAL A 178 17.27 14.25 35.39
N THR A 179 17.88 13.16 34.92
CA THR A 179 18.75 13.22 33.72
C THR A 179 17.97 13.68 32.49
N ALA A 180 16.71 13.25 32.32
CA ALA A 180 15.87 13.68 31.22
C ALA A 180 15.71 15.21 31.21
N LEU A 181 15.38 15.82 32.33
CA LEU A 181 15.21 17.27 32.42
C LEU A 181 16.54 18.02 32.18
N GLU A 182 17.66 17.51 32.73
CA GLU A 182 18.98 18.09 32.47
C GLU A 182 19.32 18.12 31.00
N MET A 183 19.09 17.00 30.29
CA MET A 183 19.37 16.88 28.85
C MET A 183 18.41 17.75 28.03
N ALA A 184 17.14 17.77 28.35
CA ALA A 184 16.16 18.62 27.70
C ALA A 184 16.47 20.12 27.89
N ASN A 185 16.95 20.53 29.05
CA ASN A 185 17.41 21.91 29.28
C ASN A 185 18.65 22.26 28.44
N LYS A 186 19.58 21.31 28.25
CA LYS A 186 20.72 21.51 27.33
C LYS A 186 20.26 21.61 25.88
N ALA A 187 19.28 20.81 25.47
CA ALA A 187 18.69 20.91 24.12
C ALA A 187 18.16 22.32 23.86
N VAL A 188 17.35 22.88 24.78
CA VAL A 188 16.82 24.25 24.69
C VAL A 188 17.93 25.29 24.72
N LEU A 189 18.98 25.09 25.55
CA LEU A 189 20.12 26.02 25.62
C LEU A 189 20.86 26.13 24.28
N TYR A 190 21.03 25.01 23.56
CA TYR A 190 21.78 25.00 22.30
C TYR A 190 20.94 25.34 21.07
N ASP A 191 19.61 25.17 21.13
CA ASP A 191 18.72 25.55 20.05
C ASP A 191 17.36 26.07 20.56
N LYS A 192 17.33 27.34 20.96
CA LYS A 192 16.13 28.00 21.48
C LYS A 192 15.08 28.38 20.40
N TYR A 193 15.38 28.15 19.12
CA TYR A 193 14.48 28.45 18.00
C TYR A 193 13.87 27.20 17.38
N SER A 194 14.17 26.03 17.88
CA SER A 194 13.56 24.78 17.45
C SER A 194 12.32 24.45 18.30
N ALA A 195 11.19 24.21 17.68
CA ALA A 195 9.97 23.74 18.34
C ALA A 195 10.19 22.37 19.00
N ASP A 196 11.01 21.49 18.37
CA ASP A 196 11.28 20.12 18.84
C ASP A 196 11.86 20.08 20.25
N VAL A 197 12.74 21.03 20.61
CA VAL A 197 13.39 21.02 21.93
C VAL A 197 12.41 21.39 23.04
N TYR A 198 11.44 22.28 22.76
CA TYR A 198 10.40 22.63 23.72
C TYR A 198 9.37 21.51 23.84
N ASP A 199 8.97 20.88 22.74
CA ASP A 199 8.10 19.69 22.79
C ASP A 199 8.76 18.58 23.62
N ALA A 200 10.04 18.29 23.38
CA ALA A 200 10.75 17.28 24.14
C ALA A 200 10.80 17.61 25.65
N ARG A 201 11.09 18.87 26.01
CA ARG A 201 11.14 19.29 27.43
C ARG A 201 9.74 19.30 28.07
N SER A 202 8.71 19.69 27.33
CA SER A 202 7.33 19.65 27.81
C SER A 202 6.89 18.25 28.21
N MET A 203 7.32 17.23 27.43
CA MET A 203 7.02 15.84 27.76
C MET A 203 7.73 15.34 29.02
N VAL A 204 8.92 15.85 29.29
CA VAL A 204 9.61 15.59 30.57
C VAL A 204 8.85 16.26 31.72
N TYR A 205 8.45 17.53 31.59
CA TYR A 205 7.63 18.21 32.58
C TYR A 205 6.28 17.53 32.81
N TYR A 206 5.63 17.07 31.73
CA TYR A 206 4.39 16.29 31.82
C TYR A 206 4.58 15.02 32.67
N ALA A 207 5.64 14.26 32.44
CA ALA A 207 5.94 13.05 33.20
C ALA A 207 6.28 13.34 34.68
N MET A 208 6.76 14.53 34.97
CA MET A 208 7.00 15.01 36.35
C MET A 208 5.73 15.63 36.98
N ALA A 209 4.58 15.62 36.29
CA ALA A 209 3.35 16.31 36.65
C ALA A 209 3.52 17.85 36.85
N ALA A 210 4.55 18.44 36.25
CA ALA A 210 4.79 19.87 36.22
C ALA A 210 4.06 20.49 35.01
N TYR A 211 2.73 20.51 35.10
CA TYR A 211 1.86 20.82 33.97
C TYR A 211 1.92 22.28 33.52
N GLU A 212 2.19 23.22 34.44
CA GLU A 212 2.38 24.65 34.14
C GLU A 212 3.59 24.87 33.23
N GLU A 213 4.72 24.27 33.58
CA GLU A 213 5.96 24.35 32.82
C GLU A 213 5.82 23.64 31.46
N ALA A 214 5.12 22.50 31.44
CA ALA A 214 4.82 21.77 30.22
C ALA A 214 3.99 22.63 29.24
N GLU A 215 2.91 23.30 29.73
CA GLU A 215 2.09 24.17 28.90
C GLU A 215 2.87 25.39 28.40
N ALA A 216 3.75 25.97 29.24
CA ALA A 216 4.59 27.10 28.82
C ALA A 216 5.53 26.71 27.66
N ASP A 217 6.15 25.55 27.72
CA ASP A 217 7.00 25.05 26.64
C ASP A 217 6.19 24.76 25.37
N LEU A 218 5.01 24.14 25.48
CA LEU A 218 4.14 23.86 24.34
C LEU A 218 3.60 25.16 23.70
N ASN A 219 3.32 26.18 24.50
CA ASN A 219 3.00 27.51 23.97
C ASN A 219 4.16 28.06 23.13
N LYS A 220 5.40 27.87 23.61
CA LYS A 220 6.60 28.29 22.86
C LYS A 220 6.82 27.48 21.60
N SER A 221 6.61 26.16 21.65
CA SER A 221 6.66 25.30 20.47
C SER A 221 5.64 25.73 19.40
N ILE A 222 4.39 26.02 19.79
CA ILE A 222 3.32 26.48 18.88
C ILE A 222 3.64 27.87 18.32
N GLU A 223 4.20 28.77 19.12
CA GLU A 223 4.66 30.09 18.64
C GLU A 223 5.70 29.93 17.53
N LEU A 224 6.66 29.03 17.71
CA LEU A 224 7.73 28.76 16.74
C LEU A 224 7.24 28.02 15.49
N MET A 225 6.29 27.09 15.64
CA MET A 225 5.76 26.27 14.56
C MET A 225 4.24 26.06 14.69
N PRO A 226 3.41 27.05 14.27
CA PRO A 226 1.95 26.97 14.44
C PRO A 226 1.24 25.86 13.67
N GLY A 227 1.90 25.27 12.64
CA GLY A 227 1.36 24.15 11.85
C GLY A 227 1.64 22.76 12.40
N ARG A 228 2.14 22.64 13.63
CA ARG A 228 2.53 21.36 14.21
C ARG A 228 1.41 20.77 15.06
N SER A 229 0.71 19.76 14.52
CA SER A 229 -0.43 19.11 15.20
C SER A 229 -0.07 18.50 16.54
N GLY A 230 1.12 17.87 16.65
CA GLY A 230 1.60 17.23 17.87
C GLY A 230 1.73 18.19 19.05
N SER A 231 2.20 19.42 18.85
CA SER A 231 2.32 20.41 19.94
C SER A 231 0.94 20.80 20.51
N TYR A 232 -0.09 20.92 19.65
CA TYR A 232 -1.47 21.14 20.10
C TYR A 232 -2.01 19.90 20.82
N ALA A 233 -1.79 18.70 20.28
CA ALA A 233 -2.25 17.48 20.90
C ALA A 233 -1.64 17.26 22.29
N ASN A 234 -0.34 17.53 22.44
CA ASN A 234 0.36 17.45 23.73
C ASN A 234 -0.14 18.54 24.68
N ARG A 235 -0.40 19.78 24.21
CA ARG A 235 -0.96 20.84 25.05
C ARG A 235 -2.40 20.50 25.48
N GLY A 236 -3.20 19.93 24.61
CA GLY A 236 -4.53 19.42 24.94
C GLY A 236 -4.48 18.38 26.06
N LEU A 237 -3.52 17.44 25.99
CA LEU A 237 -3.30 16.45 27.03
C LEU A 237 -2.88 17.11 28.35
N VAL A 238 -1.95 18.06 28.35
CA VAL A 238 -1.50 18.79 29.54
C VAL A 238 -2.66 19.58 30.17
N ARG A 239 -3.45 20.28 29.35
CA ARG A 239 -4.64 21.04 29.79
C ARG A 239 -5.70 20.15 30.40
N TYR A 240 -5.91 18.93 29.85
CA TYR A 240 -6.81 17.94 30.43
C TYR A 240 -6.41 17.62 31.88
N PHE A 241 -5.13 17.35 32.14
CA PHE A 241 -4.64 17.07 33.48
C PHE A 241 -4.62 18.29 34.41
N ARG A 242 -4.71 19.51 33.86
CA ARG A 242 -4.93 20.76 34.60
C ARG A 242 -6.43 21.07 34.82
N GLU A 243 -7.31 20.17 34.41
CA GLU A 243 -8.78 20.35 34.46
C GLU A 243 -9.31 21.49 33.56
N ASP A 244 -8.48 22.05 32.65
CA ASP A 244 -8.95 22.95 31.58
C ASP A 244 -9.51 22.13 30.39
N LEU A 245 -10.68 21.51 30.62
CA LEU A 245 -11.30 20.61 29.63
C LEU A 245 -11.70 21.34 28.34
N ARG A 246 -12.08 22.63 28.43
CA ARG A 246 -12.45 23.43 27.26
C ARG A 246 -11.22 23.79 26.42
N GLY A 247 -10.13 24.21 27.06
CA GLY A 247 -8.86 24.45 26.40
C GLY A 247 -8.29 23.18 25.77
N ALA A 248 -8.41 22.06 26.45
CA ALA A 248 -8.01 20.74 25.95
C ALA A 248 -8.80 20.37 24.66
N LEU A 249 -10.14 20.55 24.66
CA LEU A 249 -10.95 20.26 23.47
C LEU A 249 -10.58 21.14 22.29
N ALA A 250 -10.38 22.44 22.53
CA ALA A 250 -9.96 23.39 21.49
C ALA A 250 -8.61 23.01 20.87
N ASP A 251 -7.67 22.54 21.70
CA ASP A 251 -6.36 22.09 21.24
C ASP A 251 -6.45 20.78 20.43
N PHE A 252 -7.24 19.80 20.89
CA PHE A 252 -7.47 18.58 20.10
C PHE A 252 -8.21 18.86 18.79
N ASP A 253 -9.16 19.78 18.75
CA ASP A 253 -9.82 20.21 17.54
C ASP A 253 -8.83 20.84 16.56
N MET A 254 -7.93 21.70 17.04
CA MET A 254 -6.87 22.28 16.22
C MET A 254 -5.90 21.21 15.71
N ALA A 255 -5.48 20.29 16.55
CA ALA A 255 -4.58 19.22 16.17
C ALA A 255 -5.19 18.33 15.06
N VAL A 256 -6.48 17.93 15.20
CA VAL A 256 -7.20 17.18 14.16
C VAL A 256 -7.44 17.99 12.90
N HIS A 257 -7.63 19.32 13.01
CA HIS A 257 -7.75 20.19 11.86
C HIS A 257 -6.43 20.26 11.06
N ILE A 258 -5.29 20.36 11.74
CA ILE A 258 -3.97 20.39 11.12
C ILE A 258 -3.61 19.03 10.53
N ASP A 259 -3.80 17.95 11.28
CA ASP A 259 -3.55 16.59 10.82
C ASP A 259 -4.64 15.63 11.33
N SER A 260 -5.53 15.29 10.42
CA SER A 260 -6.66 14.39 10.70
C SER A 260 -6.27 12.90 10.76
N THR A 261 -5.02 12.55 10.46
CA THR A 261 -4.55 11.14 10.37
C THR A 261 -3.99 10.61 11.70
N VAL A 262 -3.72 11.48 12.68
CA VAL A 262 -3.16 11.07 13.99
C VAL A 262 -4.25 10.41 14.84
N LEU A 263 -4.24 9.08 14.89
CA LEU A 263 -5.29 8.29 15.56
C LEU A 263 -5.35 8.53 17.07
N SER A 264 -4.21 8.72 17.74
CA SER A 264 -4.16 8.99 19.19
C SER A 264 -4.83 10.32 19.56
N THR A 265 -4.69 11.35 18.71
CA THR A 265 -5.37 12.64 18.92
C THR A 265 -6.89 12.50 18.79
N ARG A 266 -7.37 11.78 17.79
CA ARG A 266 -8.81 11.48 17.62
C ARG A 266 -9.34 10.67 18.79
N TYR A 267 -8.60 9.65 19.23
CA TYR A 267 -8.97 8.85 20.38
C TYR A 267 -9.13 9.72 21.64
N ASN A 268 -8.14 10.59 21.93
CA ASN A 268 -8.21 11.50 23.08
C ASN A 268 -9.35 12.51 22.96
N ARG A 269 -9.58 13.07 21.76
CA ARG A 269 -10.71 13.97 21.51
C ARG A 269 -12.03 13.23 21.70
N GLY A 270 -12.16 11.99 21.20
CA GLY A 270 -13.34 11.16 21.39
C GLY A 270 -13.65 10.90 22.87
N LEU A 271 -12.64 10.62 23.70
CA LEU A 271 -12.81 10.49 25.15
C LEU A 271 -13.32 11.78 25.78
N LEU A 272 -12.75 12.93 25.41
CA LEU A 272 -13.16 14.21 25.97
C LEU A 272 -14.57 14.63 25.50
N LEU A 273 -14.92 14.36 24.23
CA LEU A 273 -16.26 14.58 23.70
C LEU A 273 -17.31 13.70 24.42
N MET A 274 -16.94 12.45 24.79
CA MET A 274 -17.78 11.57 25.60
C MET A 274 -18.04 12.17 26.98
N GLU A 275 -17.04 12.77 27.61
CA GLU A 275 -17.17 13.45 28.91
C GLU A 275 -18.07 14.69 28.80
N PHE A 276 -18.06 15.42 27.69
CA PHE A 276 -18.98 16.54 27.41
C PHE A 276 -20.41 16.08 26.99
N GLY A 277 -20.65 14.77 26.79
CA GLY A 277 -21.90 14.25 26.30
C GLY A 277 -22.14 14.42 24.79
N GLU A 278 -21.13 14.84 24.03
CA GLU A 278 -21.17 14.99 22.58
C GLU A 278 -21.02 13.60 21.90
N ASN A 279 -21.89 12.66 22.25
CA ASN A 279 -21.76 11.25 21.94
C ASN A 279 -21.61 10.94 20.45
N ASN A 280 -22.35 11.66 19.57
CA ASN A 280 -22.29 11.41 18.13
C ASN A 280 -20.92 11.78 17.54
N LYS A 281 -20.34 12.94 17.93
CA LYS A 281 -19.02 13.35 17.49
C LYS A 281 -17.93 12.41 18.02
N ALA A 282 -18.09 11.92 19.26
CA ALA A 282 -17.18 10.94 19.82
C ALA A 282 -17.22 9.61 19.04
N ILE A 283 -18.41 9.15 18.61
CA ILE A 283 -18.57 7.96 17.77
C ILE A 283 -17.86 8.17 16.42
N GLU A 284 -17.99 9.34 15.79
CA GLU A 284 -17.28 9.67 14.54
C GLU A 284 -15.77 9.56 14.70
N ASP A 285 -15.20 10.08 15.79
CA ASP A 285 -13.77 9.97 16.06
C ASP A 285 -13.33 8.51 16.24
N PHE A 286 -14.07 7.69 17.01
CA PHE A 286 -13.76 6.27 17.16
C PHE A 286 -14.02 5.47 15.87
N ASP A 287 -14.99 5.84 15.04
CA ASP A 287 -15.18 5.24 13.72
C ASP A 287 -13.97 5.48 12.80
N MET A 288 -13.39 6.69 12.84
CA MET A 288 -12.19 7.00 12.10
C MET A 288 -10.97 6.21 12.62
N VAL A 289 -10.81 6.07 13.94
CA VAL A 289 -9.75 5.23 14.52
C VAL A 289 -9.90 3.78 14.06
N LEU A 290 -11.10 3.21 14.17
CA LEU A 290 -11.39 1.81 13.81
C LEU A 290 -11.38 1.57 12.29
N GLY A 291 -11.56 2.60 11.48
CA GLY A 291 -11.43 2.54 10.03
C GLY A 291 -9.99 2.31 9.57
N VAL A 292 -9.01 2.79 10.35
CA VAL A 292 -7.57 2.64 10.06
C VAL A 292 -6.96 1.48 10.85
N ASP A 293 -7.35 1.34 12.13
CA ASP A 293 -6.91 0.27 13.04
C ASP A 293 -8.15 -0.51 13.54
N PRO A 294 -8.61 -1.51 12.74
CA PRO A 294 -9.78 -2.31 13.08
C PRO A 294 -9.61 -3.13 14.37
N ASP A 295 -8.39 -3.40 14.80
CA ASP A 295 -8.08 -4.20 15.98
C ASP A 295 -7.96 -3.37 17.27
N ASN A 296 -8.18 -2.05 17.20
CA ASN A 296 -8.14 -1.16 18.35
C ASN A 296 -9.28 -1.42 19.31
N THR A 297 -9.04 -2.31 20.25
CA THR A 297 -10.05 -2.76 21.22
C THR A 297 -10.50 -1.65 22.16
N LEU A 298 -9.61 -0.70 22.51
CA LEU A 298 -9.94 0.44 23.37
C LEU A 298 -10.97 1.37 22.69
N ALA A 299 -10.70 1.73 21.44
CA ALA A 299 -11.62 2.55 20.64
C ALA A 299 -12.96 1.83 20.43
N ARG A 300 -12.92 0.51 20.16
CA ARG A 300 -14.12 -0.32 19.99
C ARG A 300 -14.99 -0.37 21.24
N PHE A 301 -14.36 -0.55 22.41
CA PHE A 301 -15.08 -0.59 23.67
C PHE A 301 -15.74 0.77 23.98
N ASN A 302 -15.01 1.88 23.80
CA ASN A 302 -15.56 3.23 24.02
C ASN A 302 -16.70 3.54 23.03
N ARG A 303 -16.56 3.15 21.76
CA ARG A 303 -17.64 3.28 20.77
C ARG A 303 -18.87 2.47 21.16
N ALA A 304 -18.69 1.26 21.69
CA ALA A 304 -19.79 0.42 22.15
C ALA A 304 -20.57 1.08 23.31
N LEU A 305 -19.86 1.69 24.27
CA LEU A 305 -20.47 2.45 25.34
C LEU A 305 -21.33 3.61 24.81
N LEU A 306 -20.79 4.37 23.88
CA LEU A 306 -21.46 5.50 23.25
C LEU A 306 -22.68 5.07 22.43
N ARG A 307 -22.55 4.00 21.62
CA ARG A 307 -23.68 3.42 20.86
C ARG A 307 -24.81 2.98 21.77
N SER A 308 -24.48 2.36 22.92
CA SER A 308 -25.46 2.01 23.93
C SER A 308 -26.13 3.25 24.54
N ALA A 309 -25.37 4.33 24.73
CA ALA A 309 -25.89 5.58 25.28
C ALA A 309 -26.85 6.32 24.32
N VAL A 310 -26.57 6.27 22.99
CA VAL A 310 -27.44 6.90 21.98
C VAL A 310 -28.58 5.98 21.50
N GLY A 311 -28.69 4.75 22.02
CA GLY A 311 -29.77 3.81 21.69
C GLY A 311 -29.48 2.88 20.52
N ASP A 312 -28.30 2.90 19.93
CA ASP A 312 -27.84 1.89 18.95
C ASP A 312 -27.39 0.61 19.69
N TYR A 313 -28.35 -0.07 20.32
CA TYR A 313 -28.08 -1.27 21.10
C TYR A 313 -27.53 -2.41 20.25
N LYS A 314 -27.97 -2.53 18.98
CA LYS A 314 -27.49 -3.58 18.08
C LYS A 314 -26.02 -3.37 17.74
N GLY A 315 -25.62 -2.16 17.39
CA GLY A 315 -24.23 -1.80 17.14
C GLY A 315 -23.35 -1.98 18.37
N ALA A 316 -23.87 -1.58 19.56
CA ALA A 316 -23.19 -1.78 20.85
C ALA A 316 -22.93 -3.26 21.17
N ILE A 317 -23.92 -4.13 20.99
CA ILE A 317 -23.84 -5.58 21.24
C ILE A 317 -22.74 -6.19 20.31
N ASN A 318 -22.71 -5.77 19.05
CA ASN A 318 -21.71 -6.25 18.10
C ASN A 318 -20.30 -5.83 18.54
N ASP A 319 -20.10 -4.54 18.84
CA ASP A 319 -18.79 -4.04 19.28
C ASP A 319 -18.33 -4.70 20.59
N PHE A 320 -19.21 -4.84 21.61
CA PHE A 320 -18.87 -5.57 22.83
C PHE A 320 -18.54 -7.04 22.58
N SER A 321 -19.21 -7.69 21.62
CA SER A 321 -18.91 -9.10 21.29
C SER A 321 -17.50 -9.24 20.72
N LEU A 322 -17.10 -8.35 19.81
CA LEU A 322 -15.73 -8.34 19.26
C LEU A 322 -14.68 -8.03 20.35
N VAL A 323 -15.00 -7.18 21.32
CA VAL A 323 -14.13 -6.94 22.49
C VAL A 323 -14.00 -8.20 23.34
N ILE A 324 -15.09 -8.91 23.59
CA ILE A 324 -15.10 -10.17 24.37
C ILE A 324 -14.34 -11.28 23.63
N ASP A 325 -14.47 -11.37 22.30
CA ASP A 325 -13.74 -12.34 21.49
C ASP A 325 -12.21 -12.10 21.60
N ALA A 326 -11.78 -10.82 21.61
CA ALA A 326 -10.38 -10.47 21.80
C ALA A 326 -9.91 -10.64 23.25
N TYR A 327 -10.78 -10.34 24.25
CA TYR A 327 -10.48 -10.39 25.68
C TYR A 327 -11.58 -11.12 26.46
N PRO A 328 -11.59 -12.48 26.45
CA PRO A 328 -12.66 -13.28 27.04
C PRO A 328 -12.85 -13.12 28.57
N ASN A 329 -11.87 -12.56 29.26
CA ASN A 329 -11.90 -12.32 30.70
C ASN A 329 -12.25 -10.87 31.09
N PHE A 330 -12.62 -10.02 30.12
CA PHE A 330 -12.96 -8.62 30.41
C PHE A 330 -14.41 -8.49 30.89
N GLU A 331 -14.62 -8.66 32.21
CA GLU A 331 -15.94 -8.68 32.88
C GLU A 331 -16.79 -7.44 32.54
N GLN A 332 -16.18 -6.25 32.43
CA GLN A 332 -16.89 -5.02 32.11
C GLN A 332 -17.61 -5.09 30.74
N ALA A 333 -17.00 -5.74 29.75
CA ALA A 333 -17.62 -5.89 28.44
C ALA A 333 -18.85 -6.79 28.49
N TYR A 334 -18.85 -7.89 29.28
CA TYR A 334 -20.03 -8.74 29.50
C TYR A 334 -21.13 -7.97 30.21
N SER A 335 -20.79 -7.20 31.25
CA SER A 335 -21.77 -6.40 31.98
C SER A 335 -22.47 -5.37 31.10
N CYS A 336 -21.69 -4.63 30.29
CA CYS A 336 -22.21 -3.63 29.37
C CYS A 336 -23.00 -4.27 28.21
N ARG A 337 -22.55 -5.45 27.69
CA ARG A 337 -23.31 -6.18 26.69
C ARG A 337 -24.63 -6.72 27.21
N ALA A 338 -24.66 -7.24 28.44
CA ALA A 338 -25.91 -7.70 29.09
C ALA A 338 -26.92 -6.55 29.20
N ASP A 339 -26.46 -5.36 29.60
CA ASP A 339 -27.33 -4.18 29.68
C ASP A 339 -27.83 -3.74 28.29
N ALA A 340 -26.97 -3.70 27.30
CA ALA A 340 -27.36 -3.39 25.92
C ALA A 340 -28.35 -4.43 25.36
N ARG A 341 -28.13 -5.73 25.58
CA ARG A 341 -29.02 -6.83 25.19
C ARG A 341 -30.41 -6.70 25.87
N ARG A 342 -30.44 -6.36 27.14
CA ARG A 342 -31.71 -6.14 27.89
C ARG A 342 -32.48 -4.98 27.26
N LYS A 343 -31.83 -3.87 26.96
CA LYS A 343 -32.45 -2.70 26.31
C LYS A 343 -32.89 -2.98 24.89
N TYR A 344 -32.16 -3.85 24.16
CA TYR A 344 -32.51 -4.31 22.82
C TYR A 344 -33.69 -5.30 22.78
N GLY A 345 -34.03 -5.95 23.96
CA GLY A 345 -35.07 -6.98 24.06
C GLY A 345 -34.55 -8.42 23.98
N ASP A 346 -33.22 -8.64 23.87
CA ASP A 346 -32.60 -9.96 23.96
C ASP A 346 -32.39 -10.39 25.42
N ALA A 347 -33.49 -10.78 26.08
CA ALA A 347 -33.46 -11.21 27.48
C ALA A 347 -32.66 -12.52 27.67
N SER A 348 -32.60 -13.40 26.66
CA SER A 348 -31.88 -14.67 26.74
C SER A 348 -30.36 -14.45 26.69
N GLY A 349 -29.90 -13.63 25.75
CA GLY A 349 -28.51 -13.25 25.65
C GLY A 349 -28.00 -12.45 26.85
N ALA A 350 -28.84 -11.55 27.42
CA ALA A 350 -28.52 -10.83 28.65
C ALA A 350 -28.29 -11.77 29.83
N ARG A 351 -29.19 -12.75 30.03
CA ARG A 351 -29.04 -13.77 31.08
C ARG A 351 -27.77 -14.61 30.90
N ALA A 352 -27.44 -14.98 29.67
CA ALA A 352 -26.21 -15.74 29.39
C ALA A 352 -24.94 -14.98 29.83
N ASP A 353 -24.86 -13.67 29.55
CA ASP A 353 -23.75 -12.83 29.99
C ASP A 353 -23.73 -12.67 31.54
N GLU A 354 -24.89 -12.51 32.18
CA GLU A 354 -25.03 -12.43 33.63
C GLU A 354 -24.64 -13.74 34.32
N ASP A 355 -25.03 -14.89 33.77
CA ASP A 355 -24.67 -16.23 34.27
C ASP A 355 -23.15 -16.46 34.16
N TRP A 356 -22.54 -15.97 33.07
CA TRP A 356 -21.06 -16.02 32.90
C TRP A 356 -20.40 -15.18 34.01
N LEU A 357 -20.83 -13.95 34.22
CA LEU A 357 -20.30 -13.06 35.28
C LEU A 357 -20.49 -13.67 36.67
N PHE A 358 -21.63 -14.29 36.94
CA PHE A 358 -21.90 -14.96 38.23
C PHE A 358 -20.95 -16.13 38.45
N LYS A 359 -20.79 -17.03 37.46
CA LYS A 359 -19.86 -18.16 37.53
C LYS A 359 -18.44 -17.68 37.75
N ARG A 360 -18.02 -16.68 37.01
CA ARG A 360 -16.67 -16.10 37.12
C ARG A 360 -16.38 -15.55 38.51
N ARG A 361 -17.32 -14.79 39.09
CA ARG A 361 -17.19 -14.29 40.46
C ARG A 361 -17.17 -15.40 41.49
N GLN A 362 -17.96 -16.46 41.31
CA GLN A 362 -17.94 -17.63 42.14
C GLN A 362 -16.61 -18.38 42.10
N GLU A 363 -16.04 -18.56 40.91
CA GLU A 363 -14.69 -19.15 40.72
C GLU A 363 -13.61 -18.35 41.42
N ILE A 364 -13.62 -17.04 41.29
CA ILE A 364 -12.70 -16.13 41.99
C ILE A 364 -12.83 -16.23 43.49
N TYR A 365 -14.07 -16.32 44.01
CA TYR A 365 -14.36 -16.44 45.44
C TYR A 365 -13.90 -17.78 46.00
N MET A 366 -14.14 -18.89 45.29
CA MET A 366 -13.83 -20.26 45.78
C MET A 366 -12.36 -20.61 45.66
N ASN A 367 -11.71 -20.17 44.63
CA ASN A 367 -10.36 -20.63 44.28
C ASN A 367 -9.25 -19.53 44.43
N GLY A 368 -9.62 -18.30 44.76
CA GLY A 368 -8.75 -17.16 44.83
C GLY A 368 -8.34 -16.64 43.42
N VAL A 369 -7.91 -15.37 43.37
CA VAL A 369 -7.53 -14.70 42.10
C VAL A 369 -6.40 -15.42 41.36
N ALA A 370 -5.51 -16.10 42.07
CA ALA A 370 -4.36 -16.77 41.50
C ALA A 370 -4.69 -18.04 40.72
N SER A 371 -5.79 -18.76 41.02
CA SER A 371 -6.15 -20.01 40.36
C SER A 371 -6.78 -19.82 38.99
N VAL A 372 -7.38 -18.66 38.77
CA VAL A 372 -8.05 -18.29 37.51
C VAL A 372 -7.02 -17.78 36.48
N GLN A 373 -5.79 -17.46 36.91
CA GLN A 373 -4.71 -16.98 36.07
C GLN A 373 -3.85 -18.11 35.47
N ASN A 374 -3.98 -19.36 35.98
CA ASN A 374 -3.09 -20.47 35.62
C ASN A 374 -3.54 -21.35 34.44
N GLU A 375 -4.60 -21.01 33.73
CA GLU A 375 -5.09 -21.82 32.58
C GLU A 375 -4.32 -21.65 31.27
N TYR A 376 -3.28 -20.85 31.23
CA TYR A 376 -2.51 -20.52 30.00
C TYR A 376 -1.01 -20.68 30.17
N SER A 377 -0.31 -21.02 29.07
CA SER A 377 1.13 -21.22 29.05
C SER A 377 1.92 -19.93 29.37
N ALA A 378 3.09 -20.06 30.01
CA ALA A 378 3.85 -18.94 30.58
C ALA A 378 4.28 -17.84 29.59
N ASP A 379 4.45 -18.14 28.32
CA ASP A 379 4.87 -17.16 27.28
C ASP A 379 3.69 -16.35 26.74
N ASP A 380 2.50 -16.97 26.63
CA ASP A 380 1.26 -16.25 26.25
C ASP A 380 0.74 -15.36 27.40
N ASP A 381 1.06 -15.68 28.63
CA ASP A 381 0.56 -15.02 29.85
C ASP A 381 1.11 -13.59 30.03
N VAL A 382 2.37 -13.32 29.65
CA VAL A 382 2.99 -11.99 29.85
C VAL A 382 2.44 -10.99 28.81
N ALA A 383 2.32 -11.38 27.56
CA ALA A 383 1.73 -10.55 26.50
C ALA A 383 0.24 -10.30 26.78
N ARG A 384 -0.48 -11.30 27.25
CA ARG A 384 -1.91 -11.24 27.54
C ARG A 384 -2.22 -10.42 28.80
N LYS A 385 -1.44 -10.54 29.89
CA LYS A 385 -1.57 -9.69 31.08
C LYS A 385 -1.36 -8.21 30.78
N ARG A 386 -0.38 -7.86 29.94
CA ARG A 386 -0.18 -6.48 29.46
C ARG A 386 -1.35 -5.98 28.65
N SER A 387 -1.95 -6.83 27.82
CA SER A 387 -3.10 -6.45 26.98
C SER A 387 -4.40 -6.33 27.79
N GLU A 388 -4.64 -7.21 28.78
CA GLU A 388 -5.80 -7.12 29.69
C GLU A 388 -5.72 -5.90 30.61
N GLU A 389 -4.54 -5.52 31.10
CA GLU A 389 -4.33 -4.26 31.83
C GLU A 389 -4.61 -3.04 30.93
N ASN A 390 -4.23 -3.08 29.67
CA ASN A 390 -4.52 -2.01 28.74
C ASN A 390 -6.02 -1.84 28.51
N VAL A 391 -6.78 -2.93 28.33
CA VAL A 391 -8.24 -2.87 28.10
C VAL A 391 -8.97 -2.32 29.31
N ARG A 392 -8.51 -2.58 30.53
CA ARG A 392 -9.08 -1.99 31.76
C ARG A 392 -8.91 -0.47 31.85
N ASN A 393 -7.96 0.09 31.13
CA ASN A 393 -7.67 1.52 31.06
C ASN A 393 -8.33 2.21 29.85
N TYR A 394 -9.47 1.70 29.35
CA TYR A 394 -10.17 2.18 28.16
C TYR A 394 -10.56 3.67 28.17
N ASN A 395 -10.65 4.27 29.34
CA ASN A 395 -10.98 5.69 29.55
C ASN A 395 -9.73 6.57 29.76
N ARG A 396 -8.52 6.02 29.62
CA ARG A 396 -7.28 6.76 29.83
C ARG A 396 -6.81 7.41 28.54
N MET A 397 -6.47 8.69 28.62
CA MET A 397 -5.87 9.39 27.48
C MET A 397 -4.49 8.82 27.14
N ILE A 398 -4.21 8.76 25.84
CA ILE A 398 -2.98 8.24 25.29
C ILE A 398 -2.06 9.44 24.99
N VAL A 399 -0.78 9.33 25.35
CA VAL A 399 0.22 10.32 24.92
C VAL A 399 0.27 10.29 23.39
N PRO A 400 0.00 11.42 22.71
CA PRO A 400 0.08 11.49 21.27
C PRO A 400 1.51 11.18 20.83
N THR A 401 1.70 10.05 20.19
CA THR A 401 2.95 9.75 19.53
C THR A 401 2.93 10.45 18.19
N ASP A 402 3.75 11.49 18.03
CA ASP A 402 4.12 11.99 16.72
C ASP A 402 4.92 10.86 16.03
N VAL A 403 4.20 9.94 15.43
CA VAL A 403 4.78 9.26 14.29
C VAL A 403 4.99 10.39 13.30
N ASN A 404 6.24 10.69 12.97
CA ASN A 404 6.62 11.67 11.97
C ASN A 404 5.92 11.35 10.65
N ALA A 405 4.62 11.63 10.58
CA ALA A 405 3.87 11.72 9.35
C ALA A 405 4.43 12.96 8.66
N LYS A 406 5.44 12.74 7.81
CA LYS A 406 5.88 13.78 6.89
C LYS A 406 4.63 14.24 6.17
N GLN A 407 4.11 15.42 6.54
CA GLN A 407 3.06 16.09 5.81
C GLN A 407 3.60 16.39 4.42
N TYR A 408 3.25 15.56 3.45
CA TYR A 408 3.42 15.89 2.05
C TYR A 408 2.30 16.87 1.68
N THR A 409 2.47 18.14 2.05
CA THR A 409 1.57 19.24 1.73
C THR A 409 1.82 19.74 0.31
N THR A 410 1.53 18.95 -0.71
CA THR A 410 1.38 19.49 -2.05
C THR A 410 0.35 18.69 -2.82
N GLU A 411 -0.85 19.26 -2.93
CA GLU A 411 -1.94 18.79 -3.78
C GLU A 411 -1.56 18.68 -5.27
N ALA A 412 -0.40 19.20 -5.67
CA ALA A 412 0.03 19.29 -7.07
C ALA A 412 0.93 18.15 -7.54
N ARG A 413 1.41 17.27 -6.67
CA ARG A 413 2.44 16.29 -7.05
C ARG A 413 1.98 14.84 -6.88
N GLY A 414 1.37 14.36 -7.96
CA GLY A 414 1.29 12.96 -8.30
C GLY A 414 0.14 12.19 -7.65
N LYS A 415 -0.72 11.66 -8.52
CA LYS A 415 -1.75 10.64 -8.23
C LYS A 415 -1.23 9.40 -7.46
N VAL A 416 0.09 9.28 -7.34
CA VAL A 416 0.83 8.18 -6.70
C VAL A 416 0.76 8.22 -5.16
N GLN A 417 0.41 9.37 -4.56
CA GLN A 417 0.37 9.52 -3.10
C GLN A 417 -1.03 9.32 -2.50
N ASN A 418 -2.04 8.99 -3.32
CA ASN A 418 -3.40 8.81 -2.85
C ASN A 418 -3.57 7.43 -2.20
N LYS A 419 -3.76 7.39 -0.86
CA LYS A 419 -4.03 6.16 -0.08
C LYS A 419 -5.40 5.54 -0.37
N SER A 420 -6.31 6.28 -1.03
CA SER A 420 -7.68 5.86 -1.35
C SER A 420 -7.83 5.23 -2.74
N VAL A 421 -6.74 4.80 -3.37
CA VAL A 421 -6.82 4.10 -4.67
C VAL A 421 -7.54 2.77 -4.50
N TYR A 422 -8.58 2.58 -5.31
CA TYR A 422 -9.25 1.29 -5.39
C TYR A 422 -8.30 0.26 -6.00
N VAL A 423 -8.11 -0.87 -5.32
CA VAL A 423 -7.13 -1.88 -5.71
C VAL A 423 -7.83 -2.94 -6.55
N GLU A 424 -7.68 -2.84 -7.87
CA GLU A 424 -8.18 -3.83 -8.82
C GLU A 424 -7.03 -4.49 -9.58
N LEU A 425 -7.30 -5.69 -10.08
CA LEU A 425 -6.39 -6.32 -11.04
C LEU A 425 -6.37 -5.51 -12.34
N GLU A 426 -5.20 -5.40 -12.95
CA GLU A 426 -5.10 -4.90 -14.32
C GLU A 426 -5.89 -5.81 -15.28
N PRO A 427 -6.60 -5.25 -16.27
CA PRO A 427 -7.52 -6.00 -17.11
C PRO A 427 -6.80 -6.99 -18.04
N LEU A 428 -7.60 -7.85 -18.68
CA LEU A 428 -7.13 -8.80 -19.69
C LEU A 428 -6.57 -8.09 -20.91
N PHE A 429 -5.61 -8.72 -21.57
CA PHE A 429 -5.22 -8.34 -22.93
C PHE A 429 -6.26 -8.82 -23.93
N VAL A 430 -6.59 -7.94 -24.86
CA VAL A 430 -7.53 -8.16 -25.95
C VAL A 430 -6.90 -7.80 -27.30
N LEU A 431 -7.43 -8.36 -28.37
CA LEU A 431 -7.10 -7.92 -29.71
C LEU A 431 -8.01 -6.74 -30.11
N THR A 432 -7.47 -5.81 -30.88
CA THR A 432 -8.18 -4.60 -31.35
C THR A 432 -7.57 -4.10 -32.66
N TYR A 433 -8.21 -3.11 -33.31
CA TYR A 433 -7.64 -2.38 -34.45
C TYR A 433 -7.08 -1.00 -34.06
N TYR A 434 -7.16 -0.59 -32.80
CA TYR A 434 -6.85 0.76 -32.35
C TYR A 434 -5.69 0.80 -31.38
N LYS A 435 -4.77 1.79 -31.57
CA LYS A 435 -3.73 2.10 -30.61
C LYS A 435 -4.30 3.02 -29.51
N ASP A 436 -3.88 2.81 -28.30
CA ASP A 436 -4.02 3.79 -27.24
C ASP A 436 -2.99 4.91 -27.44
N GLU A 437 -3.45 6.10 -27.83
CA GLU A 437 -2.60 7.27 -28.11
C GLU A 437 -2.04 7.90 -26.83
N ASN A 438 -2.57 7.57 -25.66
CA ASN A 438 -2.20 8.16 -24.37
C ASN A 438 -1.16 7.35 -23.61
N SER A 439 -0.62 6.28 -24.14
CA SER A 439 0.46 5.52 -23.51
C SER A 439 1.81 6.21 -23.66
N VAL A 440 2.03 7.26 -22.86
CA VAL A 440 3.35 7.92 -22.76
C VAL A 440 4.34 6.92 -22.16
N GLY A 441 5.21 6.36 -22.99
CA GLY A 441 6.36 5.57 -22.57
C GLY A 441 6.34 4.08 -22.91
N ASN A 442 5.30 3.54 -23.50
CA ASN A 442 5.28 2.14 -23.92
C ASN A 442 5.28 1.98 -25.43
N VAL A 443 6.37 1.46 -25.97
CA VAL A 443 6.51 0.80 -27.28
C VAL A 443 5.71 -0.54 -27.23
N ARG A 444 4.52 -0.56 -26.64
CA ARG A 444 3.72 -1.78 -26.38
C ARG A 444 2.61 -2.02 -27.40
N GLY A 445 2.77 -1.55 -28.61
CA GLY A 445 1.94 -2.02 -29.71
C GLY A 445 2.59 -3.14 -30.52
N TYR A 446 3.81 -3.60 -30.16
CA TYR A 446 4.50 -4.65 -30.89
C TYR A 446 4.51 -5.95 -30.09
N ASN A 447 3.83 -6.96 -30.60
CA ASN A 447 3.92 -8.34 -30.14
C ASN A 447 4.32 -9.23 -31.32
N ALA A 448 5.48 -9.85 -31.22
CA ALA A 448 6.06 -10.64 -32.31
C ALA A 448 5.15 -11.78 -32.79
N ILE A 449 4.32 -12.36 -31.91
CA ILE A 449 3.39 -13.44 -32.24
C ILE A 449 2.22 -12.89 -33.04
N VAL A 450 1.67 -11.75 -32.61
CA VAL A 450 0.57 -11.06 -33.32
C VAL A 450 1.05 -10.56 -34.68
N GLU A 451 2.26 -9.96 -34.76
CA GLU A 451 2.84 -9.51 -36.04
C GLU A 451 3.10 -10.67 -37.01
N LYS A 452 3.59 -11.81 -36.51
CA LYS A 452 3.76 -13.02 -37.33
C LYS A 452 2.43 -13.55 -37.85
N TYR A 453 1.36 -13.39 -37.08
CA TYR A 453 0.01 -13.72 -37.53
C TYR A 453 -0.51 -12.72 -38.57
N ASN A 454 -0.36 -11.41 -38.31
CA ASN A 454 -0.72 -10.34 -39.24
C ASN A 454 -0.04 -10.48 -40.60
N ALA A 455 1.22 -10.86 -40.62
CA ALA A 455 1.99 -11.07 -41.88
C ALA A 455 1.39 -12.16 -42.77
N LYS A 456 0.59 -13.08 -42.24
CA LYS A 456 -0.11 -14.14 -43.00
C LYS A 456 -1.50 -13.69 -43.51
N ARG A 457 -2.01 -12.55 -43.00
CA ARG A 457 -3.37 -12.05 -43.27
C ARG A 457 -3.32 -10.97 -44.35
N VAL A 458 -2.93 -11.34 -45.57
CA VAL A 458 -2.83 -10.41 -46.68
C VAL A 458 -4.23 -9.86 -47.04
N GLY A 459 -4.41 -8.55 -47.02
CA GLY A 459 -5.67 -7.87 -47.35
C GLY A 459 -6.63 -7.66 -46.19
N LEU A 460 -6.36 -8.20 -44.99
CA LEU A 460 -7.18 -8.01 -43.81
C LEU A 460 -6.61 -6.93 -42.87
N ARG A 461 -7.47 -6.35 -42.02
CA ARG A 461 -7.05 -5.34 -41.04
C ARG A 461 -6.08 -5.93 -40.00
N GLN A 462 -5.03 -5.18 -39.66
CA GLN A 462 -4.03 -5.63 -38.71
C GLN A 462 -4.56 -5.61 -37.28
N LEU A 463 -4.32 -6.69 -36.56
CA LEU A 463 -4.64 -6.83 -35.16
C LEU A 463 -3.54 -6.21 -34.29
N LEU A 464 -3.93 -5.51 -33.26
CA LEU A 464 -3.08 -4.98 -32.18
C LEU A 464 -3.48 -5.65 -30.88
N LEU A 465 -2.54 -5.76 -29.95
CA LEU A 465 -2.76 -6.34 -28.65
C LEU A 465 -2.68 -5.25 -27.56
N THR A 466 -3.72 -5.15 -26.72
CA THR A 466 -3.78 -4.16 -25.63
C THR A 466 -4.59 -4.69 -24.45
N ASN A 467 -4.30 -4.19 -23.25
CA ASN A 467 -5.18 -4.34 -22.08
C ASN A 467 -5.94 -3.06 -21.74
N ARG A 468 -5.86 -2.04 -22.62
CA ARG A 468 -6.58 -0.76 -22.48
C ARG A 468 -7.42 -0.53 -23.72
N GLU A 469 -8.73 -0.77 -23.56
CA GLU A 469 -9.69 -0.50 -24.62
C GLU A 469 -9.93 1.01 -24.72
N ARG A 470 -9.92 1.52 -25.95
CA ARG A 470 -10.24 2.91 -26.27
C ARG A 470 -11.71 3.00 -26.70
N ALA A 471 -12.43 3.97 -26.15
CA ALA A 471 -13.75 4.29 -26.65
C ALA A 471 -13.67 4.75 -28.11
N LEU A 472 -14.57 4.23 -28.95
CA LEU A 472 -14.66 4.62 -30.35
C LEU A 472 -15.38 5.98 -30.50
N SER A 473 -14.95 6.77 -31.48
CA SER A 473 -15.71 7.94 -31.92
C SER A 473 -16.98 7.50 -32.70
N GLY A 474 -17.99 8.38 -32.78
CA GLY A 474 -19.21 8.07 -33.52
C GLY A 474 -18.93 7.66 -34.98
N SER A 475 -17.99 8.33 -35.65
CA SER A 475 -17.61 8.00 -37.04
C SER A 475 -16.86 6.66 -37.18
N GLU A 476 -16.20 6.20 -36.11
CA GLU A 476 -15.58 4.87 -36.08
C GLU A 476 -16.64 3.80 -35.89
N VAL A 477 -17.61 4.03 -35.02
CA VAL A 477 -18.76 3.13 -34.80
C VAL A 477 -19.55 2.94 -36.12
N GLU A 478 -19.85 4.04 -36.83
CA GLU A 478 -20.52 3.97 -38.14
C GLU A 478 -19.75 3.15 -39.18
N ARG A 479 -18.40 3.30 -39.20
CA ARG A 479 -17.55 2.50 -40.10
C ARG A 479 -17.58 1.01 -39.79
N HIS A 480 -17.63 0.64 -38.52
CA HIS A 480 -17.73 -0.75 -38.09
C HIS A 480 -19.08 -1.35 -38.50
N PHE A 481 -20.18 -0.63 -38.29
CA PHE A 481 -21.50 -1.09 -38.76
C PHE A 481 -21.58 -1.22 -40.28
N ALA A 482 -21.05 -0.26 -41.04
CA ALA A 482 -20.99 -0.36 -42.49
C ALA A 482 -20.18 -1.58 -42.96
N HIS A 483 -19.06 -1.89 -42.31
CA HIS A 483 -18.27 -3.08 -42.63
C HIS A 483 -18.99 -4.39 -42.24
N VAL A 484 -19.70 -4.41 -41.10
CA VAL A 484 -20.56 -5.53 -40.71
C VAL A 484 -21.62 -5.81 -41.79
N ASP A 485 -22.27 -4.76 -42.32
CA ASP A 485 -23.28 -4.89 -43.38
C ASP A 485 -22.67 -5.43 -44.69
N GLU A 486 -21.49 -4.95 -45.07
CA GLU A 486 -20.75 -5.40 -46.26
C GLU A 486 -20.37 -6.89 -46.17
N VAL A 487 -19.74 -7.28 -45.07
CA VAL A 487 -19.28 -8.65 -44.80
C VAL A 487 -20.47 -9.62 -44.66
N SER A 488 -21.59 -9.16 -44.07
CA SER A 488 -22.79 -9.97 -43.90
C SER A 488 -23.40 -10.37 -45.22
N LYS A 489 -23.35 -9.51 -46.25
CA LYS A 489 -23.82 -9.85 -47.63
C LYS A 489 -22.95 -10.96 -48.22
N GLY A 490 -21.62 -10.88 -48.13
CA GLY A 490 -20.70 -11.90 -48.61
C GLY A 490 -20.95 -13.27 -47.98
N ILE A 491 -21.17 -13.33 -46.67
CA ILE A 491 -21.49 -14.58 -45.96
C ILE A 491 -22.85 -15.16 -46.41
N THR A 492 -23.85 -14.32 -46.67
CA THR A 492 -25.16 -14.77 -47.14
C THR A 492 -25.09 -15.33 -48.55
N ASP A 493 -24.22 -14.80 -49.40
CA ASP A 493 -24.03 -15.23 -50.78
C ASP A 493 -23.18 -16.51 -50.92
N GLY A 494 -22.76 -17.11 -49.82
CA GLY A 494 -22.09 -18.41 -49.76
C GLY A 494 -20.57 -18.38 -49.53
N ASP A 495 -19.98 -17.20 -49.32
CA ASP A 495 -18.58 -17.02 -48.96
C ASP A 495 -18.41 -17.07 -47.41
N ASP A 496 -18.61 -18.28 -46.86
CA ASP A 496 -18.49 -18.53 -45.42
C ASP A 496 -17.02 -18.75 -44.99
N ASP A 497 -16.18 -17.71 -45.23
CA ASP A 497 -14.79 -17.74 -44.82
C ASP A 497 -14.67 -17.45 -43.31
N ALA A 498 -13.97 -18.33 -42.62
CA ALA A 498 -13.75 -18.24 -41.18
C ALA A 498 -12.93 -17.02 -40.77
N LEU A 499 -12.00 -16.52 -41.59
CA LEU A 499 -11.24 -15.30 -41.33
C LEU A 499 -12.10 -14.06 -41.42
N ILE A 500 -13.05 -14.05 -42.38
CA ILE A 500 -14.04 -12.98 -42.54
C ILE A 500 -14.98 -12.94 -41.33
N ARG A 501 -15.37 -14.12 -40.82
CA ARG A 501 -16.15 -14.19 -39.56
C ARG A 501 -15.42 -13.65 -38.37
N LEU A 502 -14.09 -13.91 -38.24
CA LEU A 502 -13.28 -13.32 -37.16
C LEU A 502 -13.20 -11.79 -37.28
N GLU A 503 -13.14 -11.23 -38.50
CA GLU A 503 -13.17 -9.77 -38.67
C GLU A 503 -14.53 -9.21 -38.24
N ARG A 504 -15.65 -9.83 -38.66
CA ARG A 504 -16.96 -9.38 -38.26
C ARG A 504 -17.22 -9.53 -36.77
N ALA A 505 -16.72 -10.61 -36.14
CA ALA A 505 -16.77 -10.78 -34.71
C ALA A 505 -16.00 -9.66 -33.96
N MET A 506 -14.87 -9.22 -34.51
CA MET A 506 -14.13 -8.07 -33.96
C MET A 506 -14.90 -6.76 -34.10
N ASP A 507 -15.54 -6.54 -35.25
CA ASP A 507 -16.38 -5.36 -35.47
C ASP A 507 -17.55 -5.32 -34.48
N TYR A 508 -18.28 -6.43 -34.30
CA TYR A 508 -19.36 -6.55 -33.32
C TYR A 508 -18.84 -6.31 -31.88
N TYR A 509 -17.70 -6.90 -31.52
CA TYR A 509 -17.10 -6.68 -30.21
C TYR A 509 -16.76 -5.20 -29.97
N LEU A 510 -16.18 -4.52 -30.96
CA LEU A 510 -15.80 -3.11 -30.87
C LEU A 510 -16.99 -2.17 -30.72
N VAL A 511 -18.14 -2.50 -31.37
CA VAL A 511 -19.39 -1.76 -31.19
C VAL A 511 -20.21 -2.25 -29.99
N GLN A 512 -19.67 -3.11 -29.16
CA GLN A 512 -20.25 -3.66 -27.92
C GLN A 512 -21.44 -4.62 -28.15
N ASP A 513 -21.64 -5.13 -29.38
CA ASP A 513 -22.56 -6.23 -29.63
C ASP A 513 -21.89 -7.57 -29.39
N VAL A 514 -21.77 -7.91 -28.11
CA VAL A 514 -21.01 -9.08 -27.63
C VAL A 514 -21.72 -10.39 -28.01
N GLU A 515 -23.05 -10.39 -28.12
CA GLU A 515 -23.83 -11.58 -28.49
C GLU A 515 -23.59 -11.95 -29.96
N ALA A 516 -23.67 -11.00 -30.86
CA ALA A 516 -23.39 -11.23 -32.30
C ALA A 516 -21.91 -11.63 -32.50
N ALA A 517 -20.99 -11.00 -31.76
CA ALA A 517 -19.57 -11.35 -31.75
C ALA A 517 -19.33 -12.82 -31.33
N MET A 518 -20.05 -13.31 -30.31
CA MET A 518 -19.95 -14.71 -29.86
C MET A 518 -20.38 -15.71 -30.92
N VAL A 519 -21.47 -15.43 -31.63
CA VAL A 519 -21.96 -16.32 -32.71
C VAL A 519 -20.91 -16.51 -33.81
N ASP A 520 -20.30 -15.41 -34.26
CA ASP A 520 -19.29 -15.47 -35.32
C ASP A 520 -17.99 -16.12 -34.86
N VAL A 521 -17.53 -15.82 -33.63
CA VAL A 521 -16.27 -16.39 -33.13
C VAL A 521 -16.42 -17.89 -32.85
N ASP A 522 -17.56 -18.37 -32.35
CA ASP A 522 -17.85 -19.80 -32.17
C ASP A 522 -17.83 -20.54 -33.51
N LYS A 523 -18.42 -19.97 -34.53
CA LYS A 523 -18.40 -20.54 -35.89
C LYS A 523 -16.98 -20.55 -36.44
N ALA A 524 -16.22 -19.46 -36.29
CA ALA A 524 -14.83 -19.39 -36.72
C ALA A 524 -13.93 -20.42 -36.01
N VAL A 525 -14.11 -20.63 -34.71
CA VAL A 525 -13.40 -21.68 -33.97
C VAL A 525 -13.73 -23.07 -34.55
N SER A 526 -14.99 -23.34 -34.91
CA SER A 526 -15.38 -24.62 -35.48
C SER A 526 -14.77 -24.87 -36.87
N LEU A 527 -14.55 -23.82 -37.64
CA LEU A 527 -14.03 -23.89 -39.01
C LEU A 527 -12.49 -23.92 -39.07
N LEU A 528 -11.81 -23.16 -38.19
CA LEU A 528 -10.36 -22.96 -38.22
C LEU A 528 -9.58 -23.99 -37.38
N GLY A 529 -10.23 -24.74 -36.48
CA GLY A 529 -9.62 -25.78 -35.66
C GLY A 529 -8.44 -25.29 -34.81
N ASP A 530 -7.23 -25.29 -35.37
CA ASP A 530 -5.97 -24.99 -34.65
C ASP A 530 -5.52 -23.51 -34.78
N ASN A 531 -6.45 -22.56 -34.91
CA ASN A 531 -6.13 -21.15 -34.97
C ASN A 531 -6.17 -20.53 -33.56
N TRP A 532 -5.01 -20.22 -32.98
CA TRP A 532 -4.92 -19.63 -31.65
C TRP A 532 -5.66 -18.30 -31.49
N VAL A 533 -5.75 -17.49 -32.56
CA VAL A 533 -6.42 -16.17 -32.51
C VAL A 533 -7.91 -16.35 -32.29
N SER A 534 -8.57 -17.34 -32.94
CA SER A 534 -9.99 -17.59 -32.76
C SER A 534 -10.32 -17.96 -31.31
N TYR A 535 -9.52 -18.82 -30.68
CA TYR A 535 -9.67 -19.17 -29.26
C TYR A 535 -9.39 -17.96 -28.34
N PHE A 536 -8.34 -17.18 -28.63
CA PHE A 536 -8.03 -16.00 -27.82
C PHE A 536 -9.15 -14.95 -27.93
N MET A 537 -9.70 -14.72 -29.13
CA MET A 537 -10.84 -13.84 -29.31
C MET A 537 -12.06 -14.36 -28.56
N ARG A 538 -12.37 -15.63 -28.65
CA ARG A 538 -13.50 -16.23 -27.96
C ARG A 538 -13.35 -16.09 -26.44
N ALA A 539 -12.16 -16.27 -25.92
CA ALA A 539 -11.89 -16.12 -24.49
C ALA A 539 -12.21 -14.71 -23.98
N PHE A 540 -11.72 -13.66 -24.64
CA PHE A 540 -11.95 -12.30 -24.14
C PHE A 540 -13.38 -11.79 -24.44
N ILE A 541 -14.01 -12.19 -25.54
CA ILE A 541 -15.41 -11.85 -25.84
C ILE A 541 -16.35 -12.51 -24.81
N ARG A 542 -16.14 -13.80 -24.52
CA ARG A 542 -16.88 -14.53 -23.47
C ARG A 542 -16.67 -13.92 -22.09
N TYR A 543 -15.45 -13.53 -21.77
CA TYR A 543 -15.16 -12.84 -20.50
C TYR A 543 -15.93 -11.51 -20.40
N LYS A 544 -15.96 -10.73 -21.47
CA LYS A 544 -16.70 -9.46 -21.52
C LYS A 544 -18.21 -9.67 -21.32
N GLN A 545 -18.78 -10.69 -21.96
CA GLN A 545 -20.18 -11.05 -21.79
C GLN A 545 -20.52 -11.39 -20.35
N LEU A 546 -19.63 -12.15 -19.66
CA LEU A 546 -19.79 -12.51 -18.26
C LEU A 546 -19.75 -11.27 -17.35
N GLU A 547 -18.84 -10.33 -17.60
CA GLU A 547 -18.74 -9.10 -16.81
C GLU A 547 -19.98 -8.20 -17.03
N ILE A 548 -20.50 -8.10 -18.26
CA ILE A 548 -21.75 -7.37 -18.56
C ILE A 548 -22.93 -8.01 -17.83
N ASN A 549 -23.08 -9.33 -17.92
CA ASN A 549 -24.16 -10.05 -17.24
C ASN A 549 -24.10 -9.90 -15.72
N ARG A 550 -22.88 -9.87 -15.16
CA ARG A 550 -22.67 -9.64 -13.74
C ARG A 550 -23.07 -8.21 -13.31
N LEU A 551 -22.74 -7.19 -14.11
CA LEU A 551 -23.10 -5.80 -13.83
C LEU A 551 -24.62 -5.63 -13.90
N ASN A 552 -25.29 -6.17 -14.92
CA ASN A 552 -26.76 -6.12 -15.05
C ASN A 552 -27.45 -6.82 -13.86
N ALA A 553 -26.92 -7.96 -13.38
CA ALA A 553 -27.46 -8.65 -12.23
C ALA A 553 -27.30 -7.83 -10.92
N ILE A 554 -26.26 -7.02 -10.78
CA ILE A 554 -26.06 -6.12 -9.63
C ILE A 554 -27.07 -4.96 -9.68
N ASP A 555 -27.31 -4.37 -10.83
CA ASP A 555 -28.27 -3.28 -11.00
C ASP A 555 -29.72 -3.74 -10.74
N GLU A 556 -30.07 -4.96 -11.15
CA GLU A 556 -31.37 -5.58 -10.82
C GLU A 556 -31.53 -5.89 -9.32
N MET A 557 -30.43 -6.16 -8.60
CA MET A 557 -30.45 -6.45 -7.16
C MET A 557 -30.61 -5.21 -6.26
N GLN A 558 -30.37 -4.01 -6.74
CA GLN A 558 -30.63 -2.78 -5.97
C GLN A 558 -32.13 -2.54 -5.70
N GLY A 559 -33.02 -3.33 -6.28
CA GLY A 559 -34.46 -3.27 -6.10
C GLY A 559 -35.14 -4.46 -5.38
N MET A 560 -34.49 -5.62 -5.20
CA MET A 560 -35.14 -6.83 -4.61
C MET A 560 -34.14 -7.76 -3.90
N MET A 561 -34.60 -8.39 -2.78
CA MET A 561 -33.87 -9.46 -2.07
C MET A 561 -33.48 -10.62 -3.02
N PRO A 562 -32.27 -11.19 -2.93
CA PRO A 562 -31.83 -12.23 -3.86
C PRO A 562 -32.66 -13.51 -3.71
N LYS A 563 -33.24 -14.00 -4.78
CA LYS A 563 -33.77 -15.36 -4.88
C LYS A 563 -32.61 -16.37 -4.93
N GLN A 564 -32.69 -17.35 -4.11
CA GLN A 564 -31.66 -18.35 -3.76
C GLN A 564 -31.27 -19.34 -4.88
N ASN A 565 -31.62 -19.11 -6.13
CA ASN A 565 -31.37 -20.03 -7.24
C ASN A 565 -31.20 -19.27 -8.54
N SER A 566 -29.99 -18.77 -8.83
CA SER A 566 -29.65 -18.54 -10.21
C SER A 566 -28.17 -18.18 -10.38
N TYR A 567 -27.58 -18.77 -11.37
CA TYR A 567 -26.28 -18.46 -11.94
C TYR A 567 -25.09 -19.16 -11.25
N LEU A 568 -24.50 -20.10 -11.97
CA LEU A 568 -23.18 -20.67 -11.68
C LEU A 568 -22.10 -19.88 -12.45
N PRO A 569 -21.68 -18.66 -11.98
CA PRO A 569 -20.69 -17.86 -12.70
C PRO A 569 -19.35 -18.60 -12.86
N ASP A 570 -19.06 -19.53 -11.96
CA ASP A 570 -17.82 -20.31 -11.98
C ASP A 570 -17.70 -21.23 -13.22
N LEU A 571 -18.81 -21.75 -13.73
CA LEU A 571 -18.78 -22.65 -14.90
C LEU A 571 -18.39 -21.88 -16.16
N ASP A 572 -18.89 -20.68 -16.32
CA ASP A 572 -18.67 -19.86 -17.50
C ASP A 572 -17.24 -19.31 -17.56
N TYR A 573 -16.67 -18.92 -16.41
CA TYR A 573 -15.23 -18.58 -16.33
C TYR A 573 -14.33 -19.78 -16.62
N ARG A 574 -14.74 -21.01 -16.32
CA ARG A 574 -14.02 -22.23 -16.71
C ARG A 574 -13.95 -22.39 -18.23
N LEU A 575 -15.01 -21.99 -18.97
CA LEU A 575 -14.98 -22.01 -20.43
C LEU A 575 -13.98 -21.00 -21.01
N VAL A 576 -13.88 -19.79 -20.40
CA VAL A 576 -12.84 -18.82 -20.76
C VAL A 576 -11.45 -19.41 -20.53
N LYS A 577 -11.23 -20.09 -19.39
CA LYS A 577 -9.97 -20.75 -19.06
C LYS A 577 -9.64 -21.85 -20.08
N SER A 578 -10.60 -22.68 -20.46
CA SER A 578 -10.43 -23.73 -21.48
C SER A 578 -10.01 -23.18 -22.84
N ASP A 579 -10.57 -22.06 -23.28
CA ASP A 579 -10.13 -21.39 -24.51
C ASP A 579 -8.68 -20.90 -24.39
N LEU A 580 -8.30 -20.33 -23.25
CA LEU A 580 -6.92 -19.90 -22.98
C LEU A 580 -5.94 -21.08 -22.87
N ASP A 581 -6.37 -22.20 -22.32
CA ASP A 581 -5.59 -23.45 -22.31
C ASP A 581 -5.24 -23.86 -23.75
N ARG A 582 -6.23 -23.81 -24.65
CA ARG A 582 -6.01 -24.13 -26.08
C ARG A 582 -5.09 -23.12 -26.76
N VAL A 583 -5.18 -21.83 -26.44
CA VAL A 583 -4.23 -20.81 -26.94
C VAL A 583 -2.81 -21.14 -26.52
N ILE A 584 -2.60 -21.52 -25.25
CA ILE A 584 -1.29 -21.85 -24.69
C ILE A 584 -0.72 -23.11 -25.34
N GLU A 585 -1.54 -24.14 -25.60
CA GLU A 585 -1.13 -25.33 -26.33
C GLU A 585 -0.64 -24.98 -27.75
N LEU A 586 -1.36 -24.09 -28.46
CA LEU A 586 -1.03 -23.67 -29.84
C LEU A 586 0.13 -22.66 -29.90
N GLN A 587 0.30 -21.85 -28.86
CA GLN A 587 1.32 -20.79 -28.75
C GLN A 587 1.93 -20.75 -27.34
N PRO A 588 2.82 -21.70 -26.96
CA PRO A 588 3.37 -21.76 -25.61
C PRO A 588 4.24 -20.56 -25.21
N SER A 589 4.69 -19.75 -26.15
CA SER A 589 5.49 -18.55 -25.91
C SER A 589 4.65 -17.26 -25.81
N PHE A 590 3.32 -17.34 -25.85
CA PHE A 590 2.45 -16.18 -25.79
C PHE A 590 2.17 -15.79 -24.32
N ALA A 591 2.97 -14.87 -23.78
CA ALA A 591 2.95 -14.46 -22.38
C ALA A 591 1.57 -13.94 -21.95
N GLU A 592 0.87 -13.22 -22.82
CA GLU A 592 -0.44 -12.61 -22.52
C GLU A 592 -1.56 -13.65 -22.37
N ALA A 593 -1.42 -14.83 -22.98
CA ALA A 593 -2.37 -15.93 -22.75
C ALA A 593 -2.28 -16.48 -21.31
N TYR A 594 -1.06 -16.67 -20.79
CA TYR A 594 -0.85 -17.03 -19.38
C TYR A 594 -1.36 -15.93 -18.45
N TYR A 595 -1.04 -14.68 -18.76
CA TYR A 595 -1.52 -13.54 -17.98
C TYR A 595 -3.07 -13.51 -17.92
N ASN A 596 -3.74 -13.65 -19.05
CA ASN A 596 -5.21 -13.67 -19.11
C ASN A 596 -5.78 -14.87 -18.31
N ARG A 597 -5.17 -16.06 -18.42
CA ARG A 597 -5.61 -17.25 -17.67
C ARG A 597 -5.41 -17.04 -16.14
N ALA A 598 -4.35 -16.38 -15.76
CA ALA A 598 -4.09 -16.00 -14.36
C ALA A 598 -5.16 -15.02 -13.84
N ASN A 599 -5.54 -14.02 -14.63
CA ASN A 599 -6.62 -13.10 -14.28
C ASN A 599 -7.95 -13.84 -14.06
N VAL A 600 -8.29 -14.77 -14.94
CA VAL A 600 -9.48 -15.62 -14.79
C VAL A 600 -9.41 -16.50 -13.55
N SER A 601 -8.26 -17.12 -13.27
CA SER A 601 -8.04 -17.89 -12.04
C SER A 601 -8.18 -17.00 -10.77
N SER A 602 -7.71 -15.76 -10.81
CA SER A 602 -7.87 -14.80 -9.71
C SER A 602 -9.33 -14.42 -9.48
N LYS A 603 -10.13 -14.28 -10.54
CA LYS A 603 -11.61 -14.05 -10.44
C LYS A 603 -12.32 -15.24 -9.78
N LEU A 604 -11.80 -16.44 -9.96
CA LEU A 604 -12.29 -17.68 -9.31
C LEU A 604 -11.71 -17.86 -7.89
N ASN A 605 -10.98 -16.88 -7.35
CA ASN A 605 -10.23 -16.95 -6.10
C ASN A 605 -9.15 -18.05 -6.04
N ASP A 606 -8.77 -18.62 -7.19
CA ASP A 606 -7.66 -19.56 -7.30
C ASP A 606 -6.33 -18.81 -7.49
N PHE A 607 -5.95 -18.07 -6.44
CA PHE A 607 -4.73 -17.26 -6.46
C PHE A 607 -3.45 -18.11 -6.60
N LYS A 608 -3.47 -19.37 -6.17
CA LYS A 608 -2.31 -20.25 -6.31
C LYS A 608 -2.01 -20.56 -7.77
N SER A 609 -3.01 -20.98 -8.54
CA SER A 609 -2.87 -21.20 -9.98
C SER A 609 -2.55 -19.89 -10.72
N ALA A 610 -3.15 -18.77 -10.31
CA ALA A 610 -2.87 -17.45 -10.88
C ALA A 610 -1.39 -17.07 -10.71
N ILE A 611 -0.80 -17.26 -9.54
CA ILE A 611 0.63 -16.97 -9.28
C ILE A 611 1.54 -17.80 -10.20
N VAL A 612 1.21 -19.06 -10.47
CA VAL A 612 1.99 -19.92 -11.38
C VAL A 612 1.95 -19.35 -12.80
N ASP A 613 0.77 -18.99 -13.29
CA ASP A 613 0.60 -18.47 -14.65
C ASP A 613 1.23 -17.08 -14.82
N TYR A 614 1.06 -16.17 -13.85
CA TYR A 614 1.77 -14.88 -13.87
C TYR A 614 3.29 -15.08 -13.85
N THR A 615 3.79 -16.06 -13.10
CA THR A 615 5.22 -16.36 -13.07
C THR A 615 5.71 -16.85 -14.43
N THR A 616 4.93 -17.69 -15.12
CA THR A 616 5.23 -18.11 -16.48
C THR A 616 5.20 -16.94 -17.45
N ALA A 617 4.18 -16.08 -17.37
CA ALA A 617 4.11 -14.86 -18.20
C ALA A 617 5.34 -13.95 -18.01
N ILE A 618 5.78 -13.76 -16.77
CA ILE A 618 6.99 -12.97 -16.44
C ILE A 618 8.25 -13.67 -16.97
N SER A 619 8.35 -14.99 -16.91
CA SER A 619 9.50 -15.72 -17.44
C SER A 619 9.63 -15.59 -18.97
N LEU A 620 8.50 -15.43 -19.67
CA LEU A 620 8.45 -15.18 -21.12
C LEU A 620 8.69 -13.71 -21.48
N ASN A 621 8.35 -12.78 -20.58
CA ASN A 621 8.56 -11.34 -20.73
C ASN A 621 8.89 -10.72 -19.37
N ASP A 622 10.16 -10.55 -19.07
CA ASP A 622 10.67 -10.01 -17.81
C ASP A 622 10.33 -8.52 -17.55
N ARG A 623 9.82 -7.83 -18.58
CA ARG A 623 9.34 -6.43 -18.47
C ARG A 623 7.80 -6.33 -18.45
N PHE A 624 7.09 -7.40 -18.10
CA PHE A 624 5.64 -7.46 -18.07
C PHE A 624 5.07 -6.84 -16.77
N ALA A 625 4.97 -5.51 -16.74
CA ALA A 625 4.60 -4.75 -15.54
C ALA A 625 3.25 -5.16 -14.96
N GLU A 626 2.24 -5.39 -15.82
CA GLU A 626 0.89 -5.80 -15.40
C GLU A 626 0.90 -7.19 -14.74
N ALA A 627 1.76 -8.09 -15.23
CA ALA A 627 1.89 -9.42 -14.64
C ALA A 627 2.55 -9.37 -13.25
N TYR A 628 3.56 -8.51 -13.06
CA TYR A 628 4.13 -8.25 -11.74
C TYR A 628 3.10 -7.64 -10.80
N TYR A 629 2.33 -6.65 -11.26
CA TYR A 629 1.30 -5.99 -10.45
C TYR A 629 0.25 -6.99 -9.95
N ASN A 630 -0.35 -7.75 -10.87
CA ASN A 630 -1.40 -8.71 -10.54
C ASN A 630 -0.87 -9.88 -9.72
N ARG A 631 0.37 -10.37 -9.99
CA ARG A 631 1.03 -11.38 -9.16
C ARG A 631 1.29 -10.88 -7.76
N GLY A 632 1.70 -9.61 -7.62
CA GLY A 632 1.90 -8.95 -6.35
C GLY A 632 0.63 -8.95 -5.50
N LEU A 633 -0.50 -8.57 -6.10
CA LEU A 633 -1.81 -8.64 -5.44
C LEU A 633 -2.19 -10.08 -5.05
N ALA A 634 -2.04 -11.03 -5.97
CA ALA A 634 -2.35 -12.44 -5.70
C ALA A 634 -1.51 -13.02 -4.55
N LYS A 635 -0.22 -12.65 -4.45
CA LYS A 635 0.66 -13.01 -3.33
C LYS A 635 0.18 -12.41 -2.01
N ILE A 636 -0.21 -11.14 -1.99
CA ILE A 636 -0.76 -10.48 -0.79
C ILE A 636 -2.03 -11.19 -0.33
N TYR A 637 -2.96 -11.49 -1.24
CA TYR A 637 -4.20 -12.21 -0.90
C TYR A 637 -3.96 -13.66 -0.39
N THR A 638 -2.81 -14.25 -0.71
CA THR A 638 -2.40 -15.56 -0.17
C THR A 638 -1.54 -15.49 1.09
N GLY A 639 -1.36 -14.28 1.66
CA GLY A 639 -0.60 -14.05 2.90
C GLY A 639 0.90 -13.81 2.69
N ASN A 640 1.42 -13.88 1.47
CA ASN A 640 2.83 -13.55 1.17
C ASN A 640 2.98 -12.05 0.86
N THR A 641 2.85 -11.22 1.88
CA THR A 641 2.90 -9.76 1.73
C THR A 641 4.26 -9.26 1.24
N GLU A 642 5.36 -9.82 1.76
CA GLU A 642 6.73 -9.42 1.37
C GLU A 642 6.98 -9.67 -0.12
N GLY A 643 6.73 -10.89 -0.58
CA GLY A 643 6.86 -11.24 -2.00
C GLY A 643 5.87 -10.49 -2.90
N GLY A 644 4.72 -10.07 -2.36
CA GLY A 644 3.76 -9.23 -3.06
C GLY A 644 4.24 -7.79 -3.23
N VAL A 645 4.80 -7.20 -2.17
CA VAL A 645 5.39 -5.85 -2.20
C VAL A 645 6.59 -5.80 -3.15
N ALA A 646 7.44 -6.82 -3.19
CA ALA A 646 8.55 -6.91 -4.13
C ALA A 646 8.06 -6.91 -5.60
N ASP A 647 7.02 -7.66 -5.91
CA ASP A 647 6.41 -7.65 -7.25
C ASP A 647 5.79 -6.30 -7.60
N LEU A 648 5.08 -5.66 -6.66
CA LEU A 648 4.52 -4.32 -6.85
C LEU A 648 5.61 -3.26 -7.06
N SER A 649 6.72 -3.33 -6.32
CA SER A 649 7.89 -2.48 -6.54
C SER A 649 8.42 -2.63 -7.96
N LYS A 650 8.57 -3.88 -8.44
CA LYS A 650 8.99 -4.15 -9.80
C LYS A 650 8.01 -3.63 -10.85
N ALA A 651 6.70 -3.76 -10.61
CA ALA A 651 5.68 -3.18 -11.49
C ALA A 651 5.80 -1.64 -11.55
N GLY A 652 6.04 -0.99 -10.41
CA GLY A 652 6.28 0.45 -10.31
C GLY A 652 7.52 0.91 -11.08
N GLU A 653 8.65 0.19 -10.96
CA GLU A 653 9.85 0.42 -11.76
C GLU A 653 9.57 0.35 -13.27
N LEU A 654 8.75 -0.62 -13.69
CA LEU A 654 8.38 -0.82 -15.08
C LEU A 654 7.34 0.17 -15.59
N GLY A 655 6.89 1.12 -14.76
CA GLY A 655 6.02 2.23 -15.14
C GLY A 655 4.58 2.15 -14.67
N MET A 656 4.23 1.17 -13.82
CA MET A 656 2.90 1.08 -13.19
C MET A 656 2.89 1.83 -11.85
N TYR A 657 2.72 3.13 -11.91
CA TYR A 657 2.89 4.02 -10.74
C TYR A 657 1.87 3.81 -9.63
N GLN A 658 0.66 3.33 -9.96
CA GLN A 658 -0.35 2.96 -8.96
C GLN A 658 0.15 1.86 -7.99
N ALA A 659 1.16 1.06 -8.38
CA ALA A 659 1.75 0.06 -7.51
C ALA A 659 2.30 0.65 -6.21
N TYR A 660 2.87 1.86 -6.25
CA TYR A 660 3.40 2.53 -5.04
C TYR A 660 2.29 2.95 -4.08
N SER A 661 1.11 3.34 -4.57
CA SER A 661 -0.06 3.61 -3.72
C SER A 661 -0.59 2.34 -3.05
N VAL A 662 -0.49 1.21 -3.75
CA VAL A 662 -0.88 -0.11 -3.23
C VAL A 662 0.13 -0.58 -2.17
N ILE A 663 1.43 -0.43 -2.40
CA ILE A 663 2.48 -0.76 -1.41
C ILE A 663 2.20 -0.06 -0.08
N ARG A 664 1.87 1.24 -0.11
CA ARG A 664 1.54 2.03 1.09
C ARG A 664 0.35 1.50 1.89
N ARG A 665 -0.58 0.81 1.23
CA ARG A 665 -1.80 0.29 1.86
C ARG A 665 -1.56 -1.00 2.62
N PHE A 666 -0.63 -1.83 2.14
CA PHE A 666 -0.35 -3.16 2.68
C PHE A 666 0.90 -3.20 3.59
N ARG A 667 1.29 -2.02 4.07
CA ARG A 667 2.43 -1.84 4.92
C ARG A 667 2.07 -1.45 6.36
#